data_a9e715a6a5f7a6cefd2312811d2a07be
#
_entry.id   a9e715a6a5f7a6cefd2312811d2a07be
#
_cell.length_a   1.000
_cell.length_b   1.000
_cell.length_c   1.000
_cell.angle_alpha   90.00
_cell.angle_beta   90.00
_cell.angle_gamma   90.00
#
_symmetry.space_group_name_H-M   'P 1'
#
loop_
_entity.id
_entity.type
_entity.pdbx_description
1 polymer ?
#
loop_
_entity_poly.entity_id
_entity_poly.type
_entity_poly.pdbx_seq_one_letter_code
_entity_poly.pdbx_strand_id
1 'polypeptide(L)'
;MNEFIKGNVKRIIYQTDTGYMVGIFKVKESSDKFSYLVSKSVSFTGYFHELNENDTYNFYGNIVNHPKYGEQFNVELYDRCIPEEKDSIVEFLSSGTFKGIGEKTATKIVEVLGKDTLNIIIENPSNLVLIPGITKKQIDTLHNTLLEYQSSYNTILKLNEIGFATKESMTIYNKYKTATLDTIDNNLYKLVEDIKDLTFKKIDAIALKQEYARNDKRRIKSAIIYAMTELCNALGHSYLSIEEIYKYTIIFLGNNITNEEFIEALNSLILDIKVVKEDEKYFLESMWSCEENIVRRVGYLAKKEDEKLKNIDKYILEIQQDLAITYNEEQLNAIKDAITKNFLIITGGPGTGKTTIVSSIIELYKRVHKLTYSSLMEDIVLLAPTGRASKRLTEKSLFPASTIHSFLKWNKETDKFAINEFNRSKAKMVIIDEASMVDVPLFNSLLKGLKLDTRIIMVGDYNQLPSVGPGELLKDLIESEVLSVINLKMLYRQGKDSNIITLAHDINEGKINRDILVNSDDIEFIQCTGDIVEQTKKIAEKYKDYDYHNFQILVPMYKGVNGIDNLNIHLQNIFNTKSKTKKEIAISDNTFREKDKILQLVNMPEERIFNGDIGIISNIDKKEIYIDFDTNEVKFTPSNFNKFKLGYAISIHKSQGSEFDIVVIPVTKAYGKMLYRKLYYTAVTRAKKRLIIIGDINALEYAAGNNTQDIRKTTIKNKIIRKMNI
;
A
#
# COMPACT_ATOMS: atom_id res chain seq x y z
N MET A 1 -14.69 34.51 20.88
CA MET A 1 -15.66 34.27 19.78
C MET A 1 -14.85 33.79 18.58
N ASN A 2 -15.24 32.71 17.98
CA ASN A 2 -14.52 32.19 16.80
C ASN A 2 -14.78 33.13 15.62
N GLU A 3 -13.75 33.55 14.94
CA GLU A 3 -13.81 34.38 13.73
C GLU A 3 -14.46 33.61 12.58
N PHE A 4 -15.49 34.16 11.96
CA PHE A 4 -16.29 33.45 10.94
C PHE A 4 -16.66 34.32 9.73
N ILE A 5 -17.01 33.63 8.63
CA ILE A 5 -17.74 34.17 7.49
C ILE A 5 -18.99 33.33 7.28
N LYS A 6 -20.15 33.96 7.06
CA LYS A 6 -21.43 33.32 6.80
C LYS A 6 -21.89 33.62 5.37
N GLY A 7 -22.40 32.63 4.67
CA GLY A 7 -22.86 32.79 3.29
C GLY A 7 -23.20 31.48 2.61
N ASN A 8 -23.18 31.47 1.28
CA ASN A 8 -23.52 30.30 0.47
C ASN A 8 -22.33 29.84 -0.39
N VAL A 9 -22.21 28.53 -0.57
CA VAL A 9 -21.30 27.93 -1.55
C VAL A 9 -21.85 28.21 -2.96
N LYS A 10 -21.08 28.92 -3.77
CA LYS A 10 -21.46 29.22 -5.17
C LYS A 10 -21.11 28.10 -6.12
N ARG A 11 -19.97 27.46 -5.86
CA ARG A 11 -19.45 26.40 -6.72
C ARG A 11 -18.35 25.64 -6.00
N ILE A 12 -18.40 24.31 -6.10
CA ILE A 12 -17.30 23.42 -5.73
C ILE A 12 -16.41 23.26 -6.98
N ILE A 13 -15.14 23.61 -6.87
CA ILE A 13 -14.16 23.54 -7.96
C ILE A 13 -13.43 22.20 -7.95
N TYR A 14 -13.18 21.69 -6.75
CA TYR A 14 -12.43 20.45 -6.54
C TYR A 14 -12.89 19.75 -5.26
N GLN A 15 -13.02 18.43 -5.34
CA GLN A 15 -13.36 17.57 -4.21
C GLN A 15 -12.56 16.29 -4.27
N THR A 16 -12.10 15.81 -3.09
CA THR A 16 -11.44 14.50 -2.93
C THR A 16 -12.37 13.52 -2.25
N ASP A 17 -12.09 12.23 -2.42
CA ASP A 17 -12.80 11.14 -1.71
C ASP A 17 -12.64 11.24 -0.18
N THR A 18 -11.61 11.95 0.28
CA THR A 18 -11.36 12.21 1.72
C THR A 18 -12.13 13.41 2.25
N GLY A 19 -13.00 14.04 1.45
CA GLY A 19 -13.80 15.19 1.84
C GLY A 19 -13.08 16.54 1.81
N TYR A 20 -11.84 16.62 1.28
CA TYR A 20 -11.20 17.91 1.06
C TYR A 20 -11.84 18.60 -0.14
N MET A 21 -12.29 19.84 0.03
CA MET A 21 -12.96 20.61 -1.00
C MET A 21 -12.30 21.97 -1.19
N VAL A 22 -12.34 22.44 -2.42
CA VAL A 22 -11.98 23.80 -2.83
C VAL A 22 -13.14 24.37 -3.61
N GLY A 23 -13.60 25.56 -3.25
CA GLY A 23 -14.74 26.18 -3.92
C GLY A 23 -14.76 27.68 -3.79
N ILE A 24 -15.87 28.26 -4.22
CA ILE A 24 -16.16 29.69 -4.11
C ILE A 24 -17.34 29.90 -3.19
N PHE A 25 -17.15 30.73 -2.19
CA PHE A 25 -18.11 31.09 -1.16
C PHE A 25 -18.51 32.54 -1.27
N LYS A 26 -19.82 32.82 -1.31
CA LYS A 26 -20.35 34.19 -1.29
C LYS A 26 -20.64 34.57 0.13
N VAL A 27 -19.89 35.50 0.66
CA VAL A 27 -20.03 36.00 2.05
C VAL A 27 -21.23 36.93 2.12
N LYS A 28 -22.14 36.68 3.08
CA LYS A 28 -23.29 37.51 3.40
C LYS A 28 -23.06 38.29 4.71
N GLU A 29 -22.47 37.62 5.69
CA GLU A 29 -22.17 38.17 7.02
C GLU A 29 -20.78 37.68 7.46
N SER A 30 -20.14 38.38 8.38
CA SER A 30 -18.87 37.97 8.96
C SER A 30 -18.62 38.58 10.32
N SER A 31 -17.67 38.02 11.09
CA SER A 31 -17.07 38.67 12.24
C SER A 31 -16.32 39.95 11.81
N ASP A 32 -16.06 40.85 12.77
CA ASP A 32 -15.43 42.15 12.53
C ASP A 32 -14.12 42.05 11.73
N LYS A 33 -13.30 41.05 12.02
CA LYS A 33 -12.02 40.77 11.31
C LYS A 33 -12.16 40.60 9.82
N PHE A 34 -13.26 40.01 9.37
CA PHE A 34 -13.50 39.68 7.95
C PHE A 34 -14.59 40.55 7.31
N SER A 35 -14.96 41.68 7.96
CA SER A 35 -16.00 42.59 7.46
C SER A 35 -15.75 43.07 6.02
N TYR A 36 -14.49 43.17 5.61
CA TYR A 36 -14.12 43.57 4.25
C TYR A 36 -14.45 42.54 3.17
N LEU A 37 -14.81 41.29 3.56
CA LEU A 37 -15.24 40.20 2.68
C LEU A 37 -16.74 40.19 2.45
N VAL A 38 -17.54 40.89 3.22
CA VAL A 38 -19.00 40.92 3.08
C VAL A 38 -19.39 41.35 1.66
N SER A 39 -20.37 40.68 1.09
CA SER A 39 -20.86 40.82 -0.28
C SER A 39 -19.87 40.37 -1.38
N LYS A 40 -18.67 39.92 -1.02
CA LYS A 40 -17.67 39.38 -1.98
C LYS A 40 -17.77 37.88 -2.09
N SER A 41 -17.18 37.37 -3.17
CA SER A 41 -16.93 35.94 -3.36
C SER A 41 -15.48 35.61 -3.02
N VAL A 42 -15.25 34.66 -2.14
CA VAL A 42 -13.93 34.26 -1.64
C VAL A 42 -13.68 32.79 -1.99
N SER A 43 -12.48 32.46 -2.41
CA SER A 43 -12.07 31.05 -2.52
C SER A 43 -11.96 30.46 -1.12
N PHE A 44 -12.52 29.27 -0.91
CA PHE A 44 -12.35 28.52 0.33
C PHE A 44 -11.67 27.18 0.10
N THR A 45 -11.02 26.70 1.14
CA THR A 45 -10.43 25.35 1.21
C THR A 45 -10.70 24.75 2.58
N GLY A 46 -10.90 23.44 2.65
CA GLY A 46 -11.14 22.75 3.93
C GLY A 46 -11.62 21.32 3.75
N TYR A 47 -11.90 20.67 4.87
CA TYR A 47 -12.51 19.34 4.89
C TYR A 47 -13.99 19.45 5.24
N PHE A 48 -14.84 18.85 4.42
CA PHE A 48 -16.29 18.92 4.58
C PHE A 48 -16.89 17.52 4.41
N HIS A 49 -17.90 17.20 5.21
CA HIS A 49 -18.64 15.96 5.06
C HIS A 49 -19.51 16.02 3.81
N GLU A 50 -20.25 17.12 3.67
CA GLU A 50 -21.11 17.40 2.54
C GLU A 50 -21.32 18.92 2.45
N LEU A 51 -21.16 19.49 1.26
CA LEU A 51 -21.48 20.88 0.97
C LEU A 51 -22.45 20.92 -0.22
N ASN A 52 -23.57 21.59 -0.03
CA ASN A 52 -24.53 21.84 -1.10
C ASN A 52 -24.45 23.30 -1.53
N GLU A 53 -24.50 23.56 -2.83
CA GLU A 53 -24.31 24.91 -3.40
C GLU A 53 -25.41 25.91 -2.97
N ASN A 54 -26.59 25.44 -2.58
CA ASN A 54 -27.73 26.28 -2.20
C ASN A 54 -27.85 26.55 -0.70
N ASP A 55 -27.05 25.88 0.13
CA ASP A 55 -27.14 26.01 1.57
C ASP A 55 -26.33 27.18 2.14
N THR A 56 -26.78 27.71 3.24
CA THR A 56 -26.06 28.73 4.01
C THR A 56 -25.17 28.06 5.05
N TYR A 57 -23.92 28.47 5.13
CA TYR A 57 -22.92 27.97 6.06
C TYR A 57 -22.24 29.10 6.83
N ASN A 58 -21.87 28.81 8.07
CA ASN A 58 -20.82 29.55 8.80
C ASN A 58 -19.51 28.80 8.58
N PHE A 59 -18.52 29.49 8.06
CA PHE A 59 -17.16 28.98 7.94
C PHE A 59 -16.28 29.66 8.96
N TYR A 60 -15.67 28.88 9.85
CA TYR A 60 -14.73 29.34 10.87
C TYR A 60 -13.32 28.99 10.42
N GLY A 61 -12.40 29.94 10.49
CA GLY A 61 -11.05 29.73 10.03
C GLY A 61 -10.29 31.02 9.79
N ASN A 62 -9.25 30.94 8.97
CA ASN A 62 -8.37 32.06 8.72
C ASN A 62 -8.09 32.24 7.21
N ILE A 63 -7.72 33.45 6.83
CA ILE A 63 -7.21 33.70 5.46
C ILE A 63 -5.78 33.20 5.37
N VAL A 64 -5.54 32.39 4.35
CA VAL A 64 -4.22 31.88 3.99
C VAL A 64 -3.89 32.36 2.57
N ASN A 65 -2.70 32.87 2.37
CA ASN A 65 -2.25 33.28 1.05
C ASN A 65 -1.59 32.10 0.34
N HIS A 66 -2.33 31.48 -0.58
CA HIS A 66 -1.79 30.36 -1.33
C HIS A 66 -0.91 30.87 -2.49
N PRO A 67 0.34 30.41 -2.64
CA PRO A 67 1.30 30.92 -3.65
C PRO A 67 0.77 30.95 -5.08
N LYS A 68 -0.20 30.10 -5.38
CA LYS A 68 -0.78 29.92 -6.73
C LYS A 68 -2.16 30.56 -6.92
N TYR A 69 -2.99 30.50 -5.86
CA TYR A 69 -4.42 30.85 -5.98
C TYR A 69 -4.78 32.14 -5.23
N GLY A 70 -3.77 32.83 -4.65
CA GLY A 70 -3.98 34.04 -3.88
C GLY A 70 -4.64 33.78 -2.52
N GLU A 71 -5.36 34.78 -2.04
CA GLU A 71 -6.06 34.66 -0.75
C GLU A 71 -7.19 33.64 -0.82
N GLN A 72 -7.16 32.70 0.14
CA GLN A 72 -8.19 31.68 0.32
C GLN A 72 -8.59 31.64 1.80
N PHE A 73 -9.86 31.43 2.06
CA PHE A 73 -10.35 31.16 3.40
C PHE A 73 -10.13 29.68 3.71
N ASN A 74 -9.18 29.40 4.60
CA ASN A 74 -8.94 28.04 5.07
C ASN A 74 -9.95 27.72 6.17
N VAL A 75 -10.91 26.86 5.88
CA VAL A 75 -11.97 26.46 6.81
C VAL A 75 -11.45 25.39 7.72
N GLU A 76 -11.40 25.69 9.02
CA GLU A 76 -11.01 24.76 10.08
C GLU A 76 -12.24 24.06 10.65
N LEU A 77 -13.35 24.78 10.73
CA LEU A 77 -14.65 24.29 11.19
C LEU A 77 -15.73 24.93 10.33
N TYR A 78 -16.82 24.24 10.12
CA TYR A 78 -17.98 24.79 9.43
C TYR A 78 -19.28 24.35 10.11
N ASP A 79 -20.27 25.19 9.95
CA ASP A 79 -21.62 24.98 10.48
C ASP A 79 -22.61 25.26 9.35
N ARG A 80 -23.54 24.35 9.12
CA ARG A 80 -24.64 24.59 8.20
C ARG A 80 -25.73 25.32 8.94
N CYS A 81 -26.05 26.52 8.49
CA CYS A 81 -27.15 27.28 9.08
C CYS A 81 -28.47 26.59 8.76
N ILE A 82 -29.21 26.21 9.79
CA ILE A 82 -30.58 25.72 9.63
C ILE A 82 -31.40 26.90 9.07
N PRO A 83 -32.06 26.74 7.93
CA PRO A 83 -32.86 27.84 7.37
C PRO A 83 -34.00 28.21 8.31
N GLU A 84 -34.11 29.50 8.62
CA GLU A 84 -35.16 30.06 9.47
C GLU A 84 -36.32 30.67 8.65
N GLU A 85 -36.07 30.94 7.37
CA GLU A 85 -37.08 31.51 6.46
C GLU A 85 -37.82 30.40 5.70
N LYS A 86 -39.14 30.56 5.52
CA LYS A 86 -40.00 29.54 4.91
C LYS A 86 -39.52 29.10 3.53
N ASP A 87 -39.13 30.03 2.67
CA ASP A 87 -38.65 29.69 1.32
C ASP A 87 -37.36 28.92 1.34
N SER A 88 -36.46 29.24 2.23
CA SER A 88 -35.18 28.52 2.41
C SER A 88 -35.40 27.13 3.01
N ILE A 89 -36.42 26.92 3.87
CA ILE A 89 -36.80 25.59 4.39
C ILE A 89 -37.36 24.73 3.26
N VAL A 90 -38.17 25.30 2.36
CA VAL A 90 -38.70 24.59 1.18
C VAL A 90 -37.58 24.14 0.27
N GLU A 91 -36.66 25.04 -0.04
CA GLU A 91 -35.50 24.73 -0.87
C GLU A 91 -34.61 23.62 -0.24
N PHE A 92 -34.38 23.69 1.05
CA PHE A 92 -33.65 22.67 1.82
C PHE A 92 -34.32 21.29 1.76
N LEU A 93 -35.60 21.20 2.05
CA LEU A 93 -36.33 19.93 2.04
C LEU A 93 -36.45 19.33 0.64
N SER A 94 -36.39 20.16 -0.41
CA SER A 94 -36.47 19.74 -1.81
C SER A 94 -35.11 19.52 -2.50
N SER A 95 -34.00 19.71 -1.81
CA SER A 95 -32.64 19.69 -2.34
C SER A 95 -32.13 18.34 -2.89
N GLY A 96 -32.99 17.27 -2.87
CA GLY A 96 -32.57 15.92 -3.28
C GLY A 96 -31.97 15.06 -2.16
N THR A 97 -31.58 15.65 -1.05
CA THR A 97 -31.13 14.95 0.17
C THR A 97 -32.24 14.10 0.76
N PHE A 98 -33.48 14.57 0.68
CA PHE A 98 -34.67 13.87 1.18
C PHE A 98 -35.39 13.11 0.06
N LYS A 99 -35.02 11.85 -0.12
CA LYS A 99 -35.55 11.01 -1.20
C LYS A 99 -37.08 10.97 -1.21
N GLY A 100 -37.67 11.40 -2.32
CA GLY A 100 -39.15 11.40 -2.50
C GLY A 100 -39.83 12.67 -1.98
N ILE A 101 -39.11 13.69 -1.56
CA ILE A 101 -39.64 15.01 -1.20
C ILE A 101 -39.27 15.99 -2.31
N GLY A 102 -40.21 16.33 -3.14
CA GLY A 102 -40.08 17.37 -4.15
C GLY A 102 -40.59 18.72 -3.63
N GLU A 103 -40.35 19.79 -4.41
CA GLU A 103 -40.71 21.16 -4.07
C GLU A 103 -42.16 21.33 -3.63
N LYS A 104 -43.10 20.73 -4.37
CA LYS A 104 -44.53 20.77 -4.01
C LYS A 104 -44.87 20.15 -2.65
N THR A 105 -44.17 19.10 -2.28
CA THR A 105 -44.34 18.43 -0.97
C THR A 105 -43.69 19.25 0.13
N ALA A 106 -42.49 19.77 -0.10
CA ALA A 106 -41.78 20.65 0.82
C ALA A 106 -42.57 21.93 1.12
N THR A 107 -43.14 22.57 0.07
CA THR A 107 -43.98 23.78 0.23
C THR A 107 -45.18 23.50 1.12
N LYS A 108 -45.91 22.41 0.90
CA LYS A 108 -47.06 22.04 1.75
C LYS A 108 -46.68 21.80 3.20
N ILE A 109 -45.54 21.17 3.45
CA ILE A 109 -45.04 20.92 4.79
C ILE A 109 -44.76 22.26 5.50
N VAL A 110 -44.06 23.17 4.85
CA VAL A 110 -43.65 24.46 5.41
C VAL A 110 -44.87 25.41 5.55
N GLU A 111 -45.84 25.35 4.66
CA GLU A 111 -47.09 26.11 4.79
C GLU A 111 -47.88 25.73 6.05
N VAL A 112 -47.91 24.43 6.39
CA VAL A 112 -48.65 23.92 7.56
C VAL A 112 -47.89 24.10 8.85
N LEU A 113 -46.56 23.80 8.86
CA LEU A 113 -45.74 23.79 10.08
C LEU A 113 -45.03 25.11 10.36
N GLY A 114 -44.97 26.01 9.37
CA GLY A 114 -44.39 27.34 9.54
C GLY A 114 -42.85 27.36 9.62
N LYS A 115 -42.33 28.33 10.37
CA LYS A 115 -40.88 28.51 10.51
C LYS A 115 -40.20 27.41 11.33
N ASP A 116 -40.92 26.75 12.24
CA ASP A 116 -40.40 25.70 13.11
C ASP A 116 -40.50 24.30 12.47
N THR A 117 -40.72 24.22 11.17
CA THR A 117 -40.88 22.95 10.42
C THR A 117 -39.84 21.92 10.76
N LEU A 118 -38.58 22.29 10.75
CA LEU A 118 -37.45 21.35 10.95
C LEU A 118 -37.43 20.79 12.37
N ASN A 119 -37.62 21.65 13.39
CA ASN A 119 -37.69 21.23 14.79
C ASN A 119 -38.94 20.32 15.03
N ILE A 120 -40.06 20.67 14.45
CA ILE A 120 -41.28 19.86 14.57
C ILE A 120 -41.12 18.48 13.93
N ILE A 121 -40.43 18.37 12.79
CA ILE A 121 -40.15 17.09 12.16
C ILE A 121 -39.22 16.22 13.03
N ILE A 122 -38.27 16.83 13.71
CA ILE A 122 -37.33 16.14 14.62
C ILE A 122 -38.01 15.68 15.90
N GLU A 123 -38.74 16.60 16.58
CA GLU A 123 -39.30 16.33 17.89
C GLU A 123 -40.61 15.56 17.82
N ASN A 124 -41.48 15.85 16.83
CA ASN A 124 -42.81 15.28 16.70
C ASN A 124 -43.20 14.96 15.24
N PRO A 125 -42.56 13.94 14.62
CA PRO A 125 -42.83 13.59 13.22
C PRO A 125 -44.29 13.19 12.94
N SER A 126 -45.06 12.81 13.96
CA SER A 126 -46.48 12.53 13.85
C SER A 126 -47.33 13.72 13.37
N ASN A 127 -46.88 14.95 13.56
CA ASN A 127 -47.54 16.13 13.05
C ASN A 127 -47.62 16.16 11.50
N LEU A 128 -46.69 15.49 10.83
CA LEU A 128 -46.66 15.36 9.37
C LEU A 128 -47.83 14.50 8.84
N VAL A 129 -48.40 13.60 9.64
CA VAL A 129 -49.53 12.75 9.26
C VAL A 129 -50.80 13.61 8.98
N LEU A 130 -50.87 14.79 9.58
CA LEU A 130 -52.00 15.74 9.39
C LEU A 130 -51.91 16.47 8.06
N ILE A 131 -50.85 16.36 7.31
CA ILE A 131 -50.64 17.05 6.03
C ILE A 131 -51.14 16.17 4.87
N PRO A 132 -52.15 16.61 4.10
CA PRO A 132 -52.73 15.79 3.04
C PRO A 132 -51.71 15.45 1.94
N GLY A 133 -51.57 14.16 1.65
CA GLY A 133 -50.74 13.66 0.53
C GLY A 133 -49.31 13.31 0.92
N ILE A 134 -48.96 13.31 2.19
CA ILE A 134 -47.68 12.81 2.68
C ILE A 134 -47.84 11.35 3.13
N THR A 135 -46.97 10.49 2.63
CA THR A 135 -46.98 9.06 2.97
C THR A 135 -46.15 8.80 4.22
N LYS A 136 -46.47 7.74 4.98
CA LYS A 136 -45.67 7.31 6.13
C LYS A 136 -44.22 7.13 5.79
N LYS A 137 -43.90 6.57 4.62
CA LYS A 137 -42.50 6.40 4.14
C LYS A 137 -41.78 7.73 3.97
N GLN A 138 -42.47 8.78 3.51
CA GLN A 138 -41.87 10.12 3.39
C GLN A 138 -41.65 10.75 4.77
N ILE A 139 -42.55 10.54 5.71
CA ILE A 139 -42.40 10.98 7.10
C ILE A 139 -41.19 10.32 7.74
N ASP A 140 -41.07 9.00 7.64
CA ASP A 140 -39.92 8.23 8.17
C ASP A 140 -38.62 8.67 7.50
N THR A 141 -38.61 8.92 6.20
CA THR A 141 -37.42 9.42 5.47
C THR A 141 -37.03 10.81 5.96
N LEU A 142 -37.96 11.76 6.07
CA LEU A 142 -37.68 13.12 6.56
C LEU A 142 -37.11 13.09 7.98
N HIS A 143 -37.76 12.39 8.88
CA HIS A 143 -37.39 12.32 10.29
C HIS A 143 -35.99 11.67 10.46
N ASN A 144 -35.80 10.49 9.86
CA ASN A 144 -34.51 9.78 9.99
C ASN A 144 -33.35 10.55 9.35
N THR A 145 -33.54 11.13 8.17
CA THR A 145 -32.50 11.91 7.48
C THR A 145 -32.16 13.18 8.24
N LEU A 146 -33.15 13.88 8.82
CA LEU A 146 -32.87 15.07 9.65
C LEU A 146 -32.20 14.73 10.98
N LEU A 147 -32.58 13.64 11.64
CA LEU A 147 -31.91 13.13 12.84
C LEU A 147 -30.47 12.73 12.56
N GLU A 148 -30.24 12.00 11.48
CA GLU A 148 -28.88 11.59 11.06
C GLU A 148 -28.02 12.81 10.75
N TYR A 149 -28.59 13.81 10.12
CA TYR A 149 -27.94 15.06 9.76
C TYR A 149 -27.49 15.86 10.98
N GLN A 150 -28.40 16.07 11.96
CA GLN A 150 -28.12 16.78 13.20
C GLN A 150 -27.13 16.01 14.09
N SER A 151 -27.29 14.70 14.17
CA SER A 151 -26.40 13.82 14.96
C SER A 151 -24.99 13.82 14.43
N SER A 152 -24.78 13.75 13.11
CA SER A 152 -23.46 13.70 12.48
C SER A 152 -22.69 14.99 12.75
N TYR A 153 -23.31 16.13 12.58
CA TYR A 153 -22.72 17.43 12.79
C TYR A 153 -22.28 17.63 14.26
N ASN A 154 -23.19 17.40 15.21
CA ASN A 154 -22.91 17.52 16.64
C ASN A 154 -21.78 16.56 17.08
N THR A 155 -21.74 15.37 16.51
CA THR A 155 -20.68 14.40 16.79
C THR A 155 -19.32 14.89 16.29
N ILE A 156 -19.25 15.43 15.07
CA ILE A 156 -18.00 15.97 14.50
C ILE A 156 -17.51 17.17 15.31
N LEU A 157 -18.41 18.07 15.74
CA LEU A 157 -18.08 19.20 16.60
C LEU A 157 -17.47 18.73 17.93
N LYS A 158 -18.12 17.80 18.62
CA LYS A 158 -17.59 17.25 19.87
C LYS A 158 -16.22 16.59 19.68
N LEU A 159 -16.00 15.88 18.57
CA LEU A 159 -14.69 15.31 18.26
C LEU A 159 -13.61 16.39 18.09
N ASN A 160 -13.95 17.49 17.43
CA ASN A 160 -13.02 18.62 17.27
C ASN A 160 -12.73 19.31 18.62
N GLU A 161 -13.72 19.46 19.50
CA GLU A 161 -13.54 19.97 20.87
C GLU A 161 -12.63 19.07 21.71
N ILE A 162 -12.74 17.75 21.54
CA ILE A 162 -11.88 16.73 22.14
C ILE A 162 -10.41 16.88 21.67
N GLY A 163 -10.18 17.42 20.45
CA GLY A 163 -8.84 17.69 19.92
C GLY A 163 -8.50 16.95 18.63
N PHE A 164 -9.47 16.35 17.95
CA PHE A 164 -9.29 15.77 16.62
C PHE A 164 -9.37 16.86 15.54
N ALA A 165 -8.57 16.72 14.48
CA ALA A 165 -8.74 17.53 13.28
C ALA A 165 -10.02 17.12 12.54
N THR A 166 -10.66 18.03 11.83
CA THR A 166 -11.94 17.78 11.13
C THR A 166 -11.90 16.53 10.22
N LYS A 167 -10.80 16.33 9.48
CA LYS A 167 -10.61 15.12 8.68
C LYS A 167 -10.65 13.83 9.50
N GLU A 168 -10.03 13.85 10.66
CA GLU A 168 -10.00 12.69 11.56
C GLU A 168 -11.36 12.47 12.20
N SER A 169 -12.03 13.53 12.63
CA SER A 169 -13.39 13.49 13.16
C SER A 169 -14.35 12.85 12.16
N MET A 170 -14.21 13.20 10.87
CA MET A 170 -14.99 12.58 9.80
C MET A 170 -14.66 11.10 9.62
N THR A 171 -13.39 10.74 9.67
CA THR A 171 -12.95 9.33 9.56
C THR A 171 -13.51 8.50 10.73
N ILE A 172 -13.45 9.05 11.95
CA ILE A 172 -14.01 8.42 13.16
C ILE A 172 -15.52 8.26 13.03
N TYR A 173 -16.23 9.33 12.66
CA TYR A 173 -17.68 9.28 12.44
C TYR A 173 -18.06 8.30 11.35
N ASN A 174 -17.37 8.27 10.22
CA ASN A 174 -17.65 7.32 9.15
C ASN A 174 -17.48 5.87 9.59
N LYS A 175 -16.56 5.59 10.52
CA LYS A 175 -16.31 4.25 11.07
C LYS A 175 -17.43 3.80 12.01
N TYR A 176 -17.85 4.67 12.95
CA TYR A 176 -18.75 4.30 14.05
C TYR A 176 -20.18 4.84 13.91
N LYS A 177 -20.39 5.83 13.04
CA LYS A 177 -21.69 6.48 12.82
C LYS A 177 -22.29 6.97 14.15
N THR A 178 -23.53 6.60 14.43
CA THR A 178 -24.25 7.00 15.66
C THR A 178 -23.61 6.48 16.95
N ALA A 179 -22.81 5.41 16.89
CA ALA A 179 -22.11 4.85 18.06
C ALA A 179 -20.79 5.58 18.37
N THR A 180 -20.44 6.67 17.65
CA THR A 180 -19.14 7.34 17.78
C THR A 180 -18.89 7.82 19.21
N LEU A 181 -19.80 8.61 19.79
CA LEU A 181 -19.60 9.19 21.11
C LEU A 181 -19.58 8.11 22.20
N ASP A 182 -20.50 7.17 22.15
CA ASP A 182 -20.54 6.05 23.10
C ASP A 182 -19.23 5.22 23.05
N THR A 183 -18.66 5.02 21.85
CA THR A 183 -17.39 4.31 21.71
C THR A 183 -16.23 5.07 22.36
N ILE A 184 -16.18 6.38 22.16
CA ILE A 184 -15.11 7.23 22.69
C ILE A 184 -15.24 7.40 24.21
N ASP A 185 -16.44 7.63 24.71
CA ASP A 185 -16.70 7.78 26.15
C ASP A 185 -16.36 6.49 26.92
N ASN A 186 -16.67 5.33 26.32
CA ASN A 186 -16.31 4.04 26.91
C ASN A 186 -14.80 3.75 26.82
N ASN A 187 -14.20 3.97 25.63
CA ASN A 187 -12.79 3.67 25.40
C ASN A 187 -12.21 4.44 24.22
N LEU A 188 -11.61 5.60 24.48
CA LEU A 188 -10.95 6.41 23.45
C LEU A 188 -9.83 5.66 22.72
N TYR A 189 -9.13 4.75 23.41
CA TYR A 189 -8.02 4.00 22.83
C TYR A 189 -8.46 2.96 21.78
N LYS A 190 -9.75 2.66 21.69
CA LYS A 190 -10.28 1.78 20.63
C LYS A 190 -10.02 2.35 19.23
N LEU A 191 -9.90 3.68 19.10
CA LEU A 191 -9.57 4.35 17.85
C LEU A 191 -8.20 3.94 17.30
N VAL A 192 -7.24 3.62 18.17
CA VAL A 192 -5.89 3.14 17.76
C VAL A 192 -5.96 1.78 17.07
N GLU A 193 -6.85 0.90 17.54
CA GLU A 193 -7.04 -0.43 16.97
C GLU A 193 -7.82 -0.38 15.65
N ASP A 194 -8.84 0.47 15.57
CA ASP A 194 -9.86 0.44 14.51
C ASP A 194 -9.56 1.38 13.34
N ILE A 195 -8.66 2.37 13.51
CA ILE A 195 -8.37 3.40 12.49
C ILE A 195 -6.86 3.54 12.31
N LYS A 196 -6.32 3.03 11.20
CA LYS A 196 -4.87 2.96 10.90
C LYS A 196 -4.13 4.30 10.96
N ASP A 197 -4.80 5.39 10.59
CA ASP A 197 -4.19 6.73 10.56
C ASP A 197 -4.09 7.40 11.94
N LEU A 198 -4.72 6.82 12.97
CA LEU A 198 -4.69 7.34 14.34
C LEU A 198 -3.65 6.59 15.18
N THR A 199 -2.49 7.22 15.35
CA THR A 199 -1.39 6.64 16.13
C THR A 199 -1.65 6.67 17.63
N PHE A 200 -1.09 5.70 18.39
CA PHE A 200 -1.17 5.68 19.85
C PHE A 200 -0.73 7.03 20.46
N LYS A 201 0.39 7.58 20.01
CA LYS A 201 0.92 8.86 20.53
C LYS A 201 -0.10 9.99 20.46
N LYS A 202 -0.86 10.06 19.38
CA LYS A 202 -1.87 11.12 19.21
C LYS A 202 -3.07 10.90 20.13
N ILE A 203 -3.61 9.68 20.16
CA ILE A 203 -4.75 9.34 21.01
C ILE A 203 -4.38 9.48 22.50
N ASP A 204 -3.18 9.05 22.88
CA ASP A 204 -2.67 9.18 24.23
C ASP A 204 -2.55 10.64 24.68
N ALA A 205 -2.07 11.51 23.79
CA ALA A 205 -2.01 12.96 24.08
C ALA A 205 -3.41 13.58 24.29
N ILE A 206 -4.41 13.10 23.56
CA ILE A 206 -5.81 13.54 23.73
C ILE A 206 -6.38 12.97 25.03
N ALA A 207 -6.19 11.68 25.31
CA ALA A 207 -6.69 11.01 26.51
C ALA A 207 -6.14 11.64 27.79
N LEU A 208 -4.84 11.94 27.83
CA LEU A 208 -4.20 12.59 28.97
C LEU A 208 -4.70 14.04 29.20
N LYS A 209 -5.10 14.76 28.13
CA LYS A 209 -5.77 16.06 28.27
C LYS A 209 -7.18 15.93 28.84
N GLN A 210 -7.82 14.79 28.65
CA GLN A 210 -9.12 14.43 29.21
C GLN A 210 -9.02 13.73 30.57
N GLU A 211 -7.90 13.93 31.27
CA GLU A 211 -7.66 13.43 32.64
C GLU A 211 -7.68 11.90 32.78
N TYR A 212 -7.46 11.13 31.70
CA TYR A 212 -7.23 9.71 31.83
C TYR A 212 -6.01 9.43 32.71
N ALA A 213 -6.12 8.51 33.64
CA ALA A 213 -5.03 8.13 34.53
C ALA A 213 -3.85 7.54 33.73
N ARG A 214 -2.62 7.85 34.14
CA ARG A 214 -1.41 7.36 33.45
C ARG A 214 -1.30 5.84 33.47
N ASN A 215 -1.87 5.17 34.48
CA ASN A 215 -1.95 3.72 34.63
C ASN A 215 -3.33 3.16 34.27
N ASP A 216 -4.15 3.88 33.49
CA ASP A 216 -5.43 3.39 32.98
C ASP A 216 -5.21 2.08 32.21
N LYS A 217 -5.95 1.03 32.57
CA LYS A 217 -5.83 -0.30 31.94
C LYS A 217 -6.08 -0.28 30.43
N ARG A 218 -6.99 0.59 29.95
CA ARG A 218 -7.27 0.77 28.52
C ARG A 218 -6.07 1.36 27.78
N ARG A 219 -5.38 2.32 28.41
CA ARG A 219 -4.14 2.92 27.92
C ARG A 219 -3.04 1.87 27.78
N ILE A 220 -2.79 1.07 28.83
CA ILE A 220 -1.74 0.05 28.82
C ILE A 220 -2.03 -1.03 27.77
N LYS A 221 -3.27 -1.53 27.72
CA LYS A 221 -3.69 -2.52 26.70
C LYS A 221 -3.47 -2.00 25.29
N SER A 222 -3.89 -0.78 25.00
CA SER A 222 -3.72 -0.18 23.68
C SER A 222 -2.25 0.03 23.32
N ALA A 223 -1.42 0.45 24.28
CA ALA A 223 0.02 0.57 24.09
C ALA A 223 0.68 -0.78 23.78
N ILE A 224 0.26 -1.87 24.43
CA ILE A 224 0.76 -3.22 24.14
C ILE A 224 0.42 -3.64 22.72
N ILE A 225 -0.84 -3.53 22.30
CA ILE A 225 -1.27 -3.88 20.93
C ILE A 225 -0.54 -3.04 19.90
N TYR A 226 -0.43 -1.74 20.13
CA TYR A 226 0.27 -0.83 19.23
C TYR A 226 1.77 -1.16 19.15
N ALA A 227 2.43 -1.42 20.28
CA ALA A 227 3.83 -1.83 20.31
C ALA A 227 4.07 -3.15 19.56
N MET A 228 3.20 -4.15 19.76
CA MET A 228 3.27 -5.40 19.02
C MET A 228 3.08 -5.20 17.51
N THR A 229 2.11 -4.37 17.11
CA THR A 229 1.82 -4.10 15.69
C THR A 229 3.01 -3.40 15.02
N GLU A 230 3.52 -2.31 15.62
CA GLU A 230 4.64 -1.56 15.08
C GLU A 230 5.91 -2.41 14.99
N LEU A 231 6.21 -3.19 16.03
CA LEU A 231 7.42 -4.00 16.08
C LEU A 231 7.35 -5.17 15.09
N CYS A 232 6.22 -5.86 15.00
CA CYS A 232 6.01 -6.92 14.01
C CYS A 232 6.15 -6.39 12.59
N ASN A 233 5.57 -5.23 12.28
CA ASN A 233 5.70 -4.62 10.96
C ASN A 233 7.14 -4.16 10.67
N ALA A 234 7.81 -3.54 11.63
CA ALA A 234 9.17 -3.02 11.45
C ALA A 234 10.22 -4.12 11.25
N LEU A 235 10.07 -5.25 11.95
CA LEU A 235 11.01 -6.38 11.91
C LEU A 235 10.54 -7.54 11.04
N GLY A 236 9.32 -7.51 10.55
CA GLY A 236 8.73 -8.60 9.78
C GLY A 236 8.45 -9.85 10.62
N HIS A 237 8.30 -9.72 11.94
CA HIS A 237 8.05 -10.84 12.85
C HIS A 237 6.56 -11.22 12.90
N SER A 238 6.25 -12.50 13.06
CA SER A 238 4.88 -12.96 13.33
C SER A 238 4.57 -12.98 14.82
N TYR A 239 5.58 -13.12 15.68
CA TYR A 239 5.44 -13.16 17.13
C TYR A 239 6.60 -12.43 17.82
N LEU A 240 6.39 -12.09 19.09
CA LEU A 240 7.38 -11.41 19.92
C LEU A 240 7.57 -12.17 21.25
N SER A 241 8.69 -11.95 21.92
CA SER A 241 8.88 -12.35 23.31
C SER A 241 8.27 -11.32 24.26
N ILE A 242 8.05 -11.69 25.51
CA ILE A 242 7.49 -10.80 26.53
C ILE A 242 8.42 -9.61 26.81
N GLU A 243 9.74 -9.82 26.76
CA GLU A 243 10.74 -8.78 26.99
C GLU A 243 10.70 -7.73 25.88
N GLU A 244 10.53 -8.16 24.61
CA GLU A 244 10.39 -7.24 23.48
C GLU A 244 9.13 -6.40 23.62
N ILE A 245 7.99 -7.03 23.93
CA ILE A 245 6.72 -6.34 24.12
C ILE A 245 6.83 -5.33 25.25
N TYR A 246 7.36 -5.73 26.41
CA TYR A 246 7.54 -4.86 27.56
C TYR A 246 8.40 -3.65 27.22
N LYS A 247 9.58 -3.89 26.66
CA LYS A 247 10.54 -2.83 26.28
C LYS A 247 9.91 -1.79 25.35
N TYR A 248 9.17 -2.21 24.34
CA TYR A 248 8.55 -1.29 23.39
C TYR A 248 7.31 -0.61 23.97
N THR A 249 6.52 -1.29 24.78
CA THR A 249 5.38 -0.69 25.48
C THR A 249 5.83 0.46 26.38
N ILE A 250 6.94 0.31 27.12
CA ILE A 250 7.50 1.36 27.95
C ILE A 250 7.95 2.57 27.13
N ILE A 251 8.48 2.38 25.93
CA ILE A 251 8.85 3.51 25.04
C ILE A 251 7.64 4.41 24.75
N PHE A 252 6.47 3.83 24.57
CA PHE A 252 5.23 4.59 24.32
C PHE A 252 4.63 5.18 25.59
N LEU A 253 4.72 4.48 26.71
CA LEU A 253 4.10 4.89 27.98
C LEU A 253 5.00 5.80 28.86
N GLY A 254 6.30 5.87 28.56
CA GLY A 254 7.25 6.75 29.25
C GLY A 254 7.61 6.29 30.66
N ASN A 255 7.89 5.01 30.91
CA ASN A 255 8.30 4.43 32.20
C ASN A 255 7.30 4.67 33.37
N ASN A 256 6.03 4.87 33.08
CA ASN A 256 5.02 5.24 34.08
C ASN A 256 4.15 4.05 34.51
N ILE A 257 4.56 2.81 34.23
CA ILE A 257 3.84 1.60 34.63
C ILE A 257 4.78 0.62 35.34
N THR A 258 4.24 -0.16 36.26
CA THR A 258 4.96 -1.25 36.92
C THR A 258 4.94 -2.53 36.06
N ASN A 259 5.81 -3.47 36.40
CA ASN A 259 5.82 -4.76 35.73
C ASN A 259 4.52 -5.55 35.97
N GLU A 260 3.94 -5.42 37.18
CA GLU A 260 2.67 -6.04 37.54
C GLU A 260 1.51 -5.49 36.70
N GLU A 261 1.42 -4.18 36.52
CA GLU A 261 0.39 -3.53 35.68
C GLU A 261 0.49 -3.98 34.21
N PHE A 262 1.73 -4.10 33.70
CA PHE A 262 1.95 -4.64 32.35
C PHE A 262 1.50 -6.09 32.22
N ILE A 263 1.90 -6.97 33.15
CA ILE A 263 1.52 -8.39 33.13
C ILE A 263 0.01 -8.57 33.26
N GLU A 264 -0.64 -7.80 34.15
CA GLU A 264 -2.10 -7.81 34.29
C GLU A 264 -2.81 -7.41 32.97
N ALA A 265 -2.34 -6.34 32.32
CA ALA A 265 -2.89 -5.87 31.07
C ALA A 265 -2.66 -6.90 29.93
N LEU A 266 -1.47 -7.50 29.85
CA LEU A 266 -1.15 -8.54 28.85
C LEU A 266 -2.02 -9.77 29.06
N ASN A 267 -2.16 -10.27 30.30
CA ASN A 267 -3.03 -11.40 30.61
C ASN A 267 -4.50 -11.10 30.25
N SER A 268 -4.96 -9.87 30.51
CA SER A 268 -6.29 -9.47 30.08
C SER A 268 -6.47 -9.48 28.55
N LEU A 269 -5.45 -9.06 27.78
CA LEU A 269 -5.48 -9.13 26.31
C LEU A 269 -5.49 -10.59 25.81
N ILE A 270 -4.86 -11.51 26.54
CA ILE A 270 -4.91 -12.94 26.24
C ILE A 270 -6.32 -13.48 26.49
N LEU A 271 -6.94 -13.12 27.61
CA LEU A 271 -8.33 -13.50 27.94
C LEU A 271 -9.34 -12.91 26.92
N ASP A 272 -9.10 -11.67 26.46
CA ASP A 272 -9.91 -11.01 25.44
C ASP A 272 -9.64 -11.55 24.01
N ILE A 273 -8.77 -12.55 23.88
CA ILE A 273 -8.34 -13.17 22.59
C ILE A 273 -7.78 -12.11 21.61
N LYS A 274 -7.20 -11.04 22.11
CA LYS A 274 -6.48 -10.04 21.29
C LYS A 274 -5.02 -10.45 21.08
N VAL A 275 -4.46 -11.14 22.06
CA VAL A 275 -3.11 -11.72 22.04
C VAL A 275 -3.24 -13.22 22.26
N VAL A 276 -2.51 -14.02 21.47
CA VAL A 276 -2.42 -15.48 21.62
C VAL A 276 -1.03 -15.81 22.13
N LYS A 277 -0.96 -16.58 23.23
CA LYS A 277 0.29 -17.12 23.76
C LYS A 277 0.44 -18.60 23.39
N GLU A 278 1.53 -18.94 22.66
CA GLU A 278 1.99 -20.31 22.43
C GLU A 278 3.39 -20.47 23.02
N ASP A 279 3.54 -21.26 24.08
CA ASP A 279 4.78 -21.35 24.86
C ASP A 279 5.22 -19.92 25.30
N GLU A 280 6.46 -19.50 24.96
CA GLU A 280 6.98 -18.16 25.25
C GLU A 280 6.84 -17.19 24.06
N LYS A 281 5.92 -17.47 23.11
CA LYS A 281 5.67 -16.68 21.91
C LYS A 281 4.32 -15.98 22.04
N TYR A 282 4.32 -14.68 21.82
CA TYR A 282 3.13 -13.84 21.88
C TYR A 282 2.80 -13.30 20.50
N PHE A 283 1.60 -13.59 20.01
CA PHE A 283 1.09 -13.20 18.71
C PHE A 283 -0.04 -12.20 18.87
N LEU A 284 -0.18 -11.26 17.95
CA LEU A 284 -1.49 -10.68 17.70
C LEU A 284 -2.42 -11.77 17.15
N GLU A 285 -3.67 -11.83 17.63
CA GLU A 285 -4.63 -12.86 17.21
C GLU A 285 -4.76 -12.93 15.68
N SER A 286 -4.85 -11.78 15.03
CA SER A 286 -4.94 -11.68 13.57
C SER A 286 -3.76 -12.36 12.86
N MET A 287 -2.54 -12.24 13.39
CA MET A 287 -1.35 -12.86 12.81
C MET A 287 -1.33 -14.37 13.07
N TRP A 288 -1.65 -14.79 14.29
CA TRP A 288 -1.76 -16.19 14.65
C TRP A 288 -2.78 -16.94 13.78
N SER A 289 -3.98 -16.35 13.64
CA SER A 289 -5.04 -16.88 12.77
C SER A 289 -4.62 -16.97 11.31
N CYS A 290 -3.82 -16.02 10.81
CA CYS A 290 -3.26 -16.07 9.46
C CYS A 290 -2.34 -17.30 9.29
N GLU A 291 -1.39 -17.50 10.19
CA GLU A 291 -0.48 -18.66 10.13
C GLU A 291 -1.25 -19.99 10.22
N GLU A 292 -2.20 -20.13 11.16
CA GLU A 292 -3.01 -21.33 11.32
C GLU A 292 -3.83 -21.66 10.06
N ASN A 293 -4.45 -20.64 9.45
CA ASN A 293 -5.23 -20.84 8.23
C ASN A 293 -4.34 -21.27 7.07
N ILE A 294 -3.15 -20.66 6.91
CA ILE A 294 -2.18 -21.01 5.88
C ILE A 294 -1.74 -22.47 6.06
N VAL A 295 -1.32 -22.85 7.27
CA VAL A 295 -0.86 -24.21 7.57
C VAL A 295 -1.96 -25.24 7.29
N ARG A 296 -3.19 -24.95 7.74
CA ARG A 296 -4.34 -25.82 7.48
C ARG A 296 -4.60 -25.99 5.99
N ARG A 297 -4.58 -24.89 5.22
CA ARG A 297 -4.91 -24.89 3.80
C ARG A 297 -3.83 -25.52 2.94
N VAL A 298 -2.57 -25.13 3.17
CA VAL A 298 -1.41 -25.68 2.44
C VAL A 298 -1.28 -27.17 2.75
N GLY A 299 -1.39 -27.55 4.03
CA GLY A 299 -1.36 -28.96 4.42
C GLY A 299 -2.47 -29.80 3.80
N TYR A 300 -3.69 -29.25 3.67
CA TYR A 300 -4.78 -29.91 2.94
C TYR A 300 -4.44 -30.13 1.47
N LEU A 301 -3.97 -29.10 0.77
CA LEU A 301 -3.62 -29.22 -0.64
C LEU A 301 -2.43 -30.15 -0.88
N ALA A 302 -1.43 -30.14 0.00
CA ALA A 302 -0.25 -30.97 -0.12
C ALA A 302 -0.54 -32.47 0.11
N LYS A 303 -1.53 -32.81 0.97
CA LYS A 303 -1.97 -34.20 1.22
C LYS A 303 -2.97 -34.74 0.21
N LYS A 304 -3.53 -33.87 -0.64
CA LYS A 304 -4.50 -34.29 -1.65
C LYS A 304 -3.81 -35.08 -2.76
N GLU A 305 -4.46 -36.18 -3.20
CA GLU A 305 -3.93 -37.02 -4.27
C GLU A 305 -3.61 -36.22 -5.54
N ASP A 306 -2.51 -36.61 -6.18
CA ASP A 306 -2.06 -36.01 -7.44
C ASP A 306 -3.03 -36.34 -8.57
N GLU A 307 -3.22 -35.41 -9.50
CA GLU A 307 -4.08 -35.61 -10.64
C GLU A 307 -3.40 -36.54 -11.68
N LYS A 308 -4.05 -37.62 -12.03
CA LYS A 308 -3.55 -38.59 -13.03
C LYS A 308 -3.94 -38.12 -14.43
N LEU A 309 -3.05 -37.45 -15.12
CA LEU A 309 -3.26 -36.91 -16.45
C LEU A 309 -2.58 -37.79 -17.52
N LYS A 310 -3.20 -37.90 -18.69
CA LYS A 310 -2.66 -38.67 -19.82
C LYS A 310 -1.92 -37.78 -20.82
N ASN A 311 -0.95 -38.33 -21.53
CA ASN A 311 -0.24 -37.68 -22.63
C ASN A 311 0.57 -36.44 -22.28
N ILE A 312 0.93 -36.24 -20.99
CA ILE A 312 1.71 -35.08 -20.55
C ILE A 312 3.00 -34.93 -21.34
N ASP A 313 3.80 -36.00 -21.43
CA ASP A 313 5.10 -35.99 -22.13
C ASP A 313 4.97 -35.63 -23.60
N LYS A 314 3.93 -36.15 -24.27
CA LYS A 314 3.63 -35.81 -25.66
C LYS A 314 3.39 -34.28 -25.81
N TYR A 315 2.53 -33.72 -24.99
CA TYR A 315 2.23 -32.29 -25.07
C TYR A 315 3.44 -31.40 -24.72
N ILE A 316 4.29 -31.85 -23.79
CA ILE A 316 5.54 -31.13 -23.50
C ILE A 316 6.48 -31.13 -24.71
N LEU A 317 6.62 -32.26 -25.43
CA LEU A 317 7.41 -32.30 -26.62
C LEU A 317 6.88 -31.37 -27.72
N GLU A 318 5.56 -31.33 -27.90
CA GLU A 318 4.92 -30.42 -28.84
C GLU A 318 5.21 -28.95 -28.46
N ILE A 319 5.11 -28.58 -27.15
CA ILE A 319 5.41 -27.24 -26.65
C ILE A 319 6.88 -26.87 -26.90
N GLN A 320 7.83 -27.80 -26.69
CA GLN A 320 9.25 -27.55 -26.96
C GLN A 320 9.50 -27.27 -28.46
N GLN A 321 8.80 -27.99 -29.35
CA GLN A 321 8.88 -27.76 -30.78
C GLN A 321 8.29 -26.40 -31.19
N ASP A 322 7.09 -26.07 -30.69
CA ASP A 322 6.40 -24.82 -31.03
C ASP A 322 7.16 -23.59 -30.56
N LEU A 323 7.79 -23.67 -29.38
CA LEU A 323 8.53 -22.58 -28.80
C LEU A 323 10.02 -22.56 -29.17
N ALA A 324 10.49 -23.57 -29.91
CA ALA A 324 11.89 -23.80 -30.27
C ALA A 324 12.85 -23.75 -29.04
N ILE A 325 12.43 -24.38 -27.93
CA ILE A 325 13.18 -24.45 -26.68
C ILE A 325 13.37 -25.89 -26.23
N THR A 326 14.40 -26.12 -25.42
CA THR A 326 14.65 -27.43 -24.78
C THR A 326 14.71 -27.22 -23.26
N TYR A 327 13.87 -27.94 -22.53
CA TYR A 327 13.89 -27.89 -21.07
C TYR A 327 14.93 -28.86 -20.51
N ASN A 328 15.57 -28.47 -19.41
CA ASN A 328 16.34 -29.43 -18.62
C ASN A 328 15.40 -30.27 -17.71
N GLU A 329 15.98 -31.24 -17.02
CA GLU A 329 15.22 -32.15 -16.15
C GLU A 329 14.44 -31.43 -15.04
N GLU A 330 15.06 -30.44 -14.38
CA GLU A 330 14.40 -29.63 -13.31
C GLU A 330 13.19 -28.85 -13.86
N GLN A 331 13.33 -28.28 -15.06
CA GLN A 331 12.26 -27.54 -15.72
C GLN A 331 11.12 -28.47 -16.18
N LEU A 332 11.49 -29.63 -16.73
CA LEU A 332 10.51 -30.66 -17.12
C LEU A 332 9.68 -31.11 -15.90
N ASN A 333 10.35 -31.38 -14.79
CA ASN A 333 9.69 -31.77 -13.55
C ASN A 333 8.79 -30.64 -13.03
N ALA A 334 9.25 -29.37 -13.06
CA ALA A 334 8.45 -28.24 -12.65
C ALA A 334 7.16 -28.09 -13.48
N ILE A 335 7.25 -28.26 -14.80
CA ILE A 335 6.10 -28.17 -15.71
C ILE A 335 5.12 -29.32 -15.46
N LYS A 336 5.61 -30.56 -15.28
CA LYS A 336 4.78 -31.73 -14.98
C LYS A 336 4.09 -31.62 -13.63
N ASP A 337 4.86 -31.32 -12.60
CA ASP A 337 4.34 -31.23 -11.24
C ASP A 337 3.32 -30.08 -11.09
N ALA A 338 3.48 -29.00 -11.83
CA ALA A 338 2.55 -27.87 -11.78
C ALA A 338 1.12 -28.22 -12.18
N ILE A 339 0.92 -29.20 -13.07
CA ILE A 339 -0.42 -29.62 -13.49
C ILE A 339 -0.93 -30.88 -12.77
N THR A 340 -0.06 -31.59 -12.05
CA THR A 340 -0.43 -32.80 -11.31
C THR A 340 -0.58 -32.55 -9.81
N LYS A 341 0.33 -31.79 -9.19
CA LYS A 341 0.30 -31.43 -7.77
C LYS A 341 -0.75 -30.36 -7.47
N ASN A 342 -1.35 -30.41 -6.28
CA ASN A 342 -2.30 -29.37 -5.86
C ASN A 342 -1.62 -28.17 -5.18
N PHE A 343 -0.39 -28.35 -4.67
CA PHE A 343 0.47 -27.30 -4.13
C PHE A 343 1.91 -27.55 -4.57
N LEU A 344 2.51 -26.58 -5.24
CA LEU A 344 3.88 -26.66 -5.72
C LEU A 344 4.62 -25.35 -5.49
N ILE A 345 5.89 -25.44 -5.12
CA ILE A 345 6.82 -24.30 -5.05
C ILE A 345 7.90 -24.51 -6.11
N ILE A 346 8.10 -23.50 -6.96
CA ILE A 346 9.19 -23.45 -7.93
C ILE A 346 10.12 -22.30 -7.48
N THR A 347 11.31 -22.65 -7.06
CA THR A 347 12.31 -21.66 -6.62
C THR A 347 13.54 -21.71 -7.50
N GLY A 348 14.29 -20.60 -7.56
CA GLY A 348 15.52 -20.51 -8.30
C GLY A 348 16.03 -19.09 -8.42
N GLY A 349 17.31 -18.90 -8.64
CA GLY A 349 17.94 -17.61 -8.83
C GLY A 349 17.47 -16.90 -10.12
N PRO A 350 18.02 -15.72 -10.40
CA PRO A 350 17.77 -15.01 -11.64
C PRO A 350 18.30 -15.80 -12.85
N GLY A 351 17.61 -15.73 -13.98
CA GLY A 351 18.05 -16.41 -15.20
C GLY A 351 17.80 -17.90 -15.30
N THR A 352 17.17 -18.53 -14.30
CA THR A 352 16.84 -19.97 -14.32
C THR A 352 15.59 -20.32 -15.17
N GLY A 353 14.97 -19.34 -15.82
CA GLY A 353 13.84 -19.57 -16.73
C GLY A 353 12.47 -19.65 -16.06
N LYS A 354 12.31 -19.16 -14.80
CA LYS A 354 11.02 -19.20 -14.07
C LYS A 354 9.83 -18.72 -14.90
N THR A 355 9.95 -17.57 -15.56
CA THR A 355 8.84 -17.01 -16.35
C THR A 355 8.53 -17.87 -17.60
N THR A 356 9.56 -18.46 -18.22
CA THR A 356 9.38 -19.39 -19.34
C THR A 356 8.61 -20.64 -18.89
N ILE A 357 8.94 -21.18 -17.71
CA ILE A 357 8.22 -22.31 -17.11
C ILE A 357 6.75 -21.94 -16.86
N VAL A 358 6.46 -20.75 -16.34
CA VAL A 358 5.07 -20.29 -16.15
C VAL A 358 4.28 -20.30 -17.46
N SER A 359 4.86 -19.77 -18.55
CA SER A 359 4.22 -19.80 -19.87
C SER A 359 3.96 -21.22 -20.34
N SER A 360 4.90 -22.12 -20.11
CA SER A 360 4.79 -23.53 -20.49
C SER A 360 3.76 -24.29 -19.67
N ILE A 361 3.62 -23.98 -18.39
CA ILE A 361 2.57 -24.52 -17.50
C ILE A 361 1.19 -24.14 -18.04
N ILE A 362 1.00 -22.87 -18.40
CA ILE A 362 -0.26 -22.37 -18.95
C ILE A 362 -0.62 -23.08 -20.25
N GLU A 363 0.34 -23.21 -21.18
CA GLU A 363 0.11 -23.87 -22.45
C GLU A 363 -0.11 -25.38 -22.28
N LEU A 364 0.61 -26.03 -21.36
CA LEU A 364 0.39 -27.46 -21.05
C LEU A 364 -1.00 -27.68 -20.45
N TYR A 365 -1.44 -26.83 -19.50
CA TYR A 365 -2.77 -26.92 -18.92
C TYR A 365 -3.86 -26.80 -19.99
N LYS A 366 -3.71 -25.83 -20.90
CA LYS A 366 -4.62 -25.63 -22.05
C LYS A 366 -4.75 -26.87 -22.91
N ARG A 367 -3.62 -27.51 -23.27
CA ARG A 367 -3.61 -28.72 -24.14
C ARG A 367 -4.18 -29.93 -23.44
N VAL A 368 -3.80 -30.17 -22.20
CA VAL A 368 -4.28 -31.31 -21.41
C VAL A 368 -5.78 -31.27 -21.22
N HIS A 369 -6.33 -30.10 -20.88
CA HIS A 369 -7.77 -29.93 -20.66
C HIS A 369 -8.54 -29.52 -21.92
N LYS A 370 -7.87 -29.38 -23.07
CA LYS A 370 -8.46 -29.01 -24.38
C LYS A 370 -9.28 -27.72 -24.33
N LEU A 371 -8.77 -26.72 -23.66
CA LEU A 371 -9.47 -25.46 -23.40
C LEU A 371 -9.32 -24.48 -24.56
N THR A 372 -10.37 -23.68 -24.78
CA THR A 372 -10.27 -22.42 -25.53
C THR A 372 -9.55 -21.39 -24.72
N TYR A 373 -9.06 -20.32 -25.35
CA TYR A 373 -8.39 -19.23 -24.63
C TYR A 373 -9.31 -18.57 -23.59
N SER A 374 -10.60 -18.40 -23.92
CA SER A 374 -11.59 -17.82 -23.00
C SER A 374 -11.79 -18.70 -21.76
N SER A 375 -11.97 -20.03 -21.93
CA SER A 375 -12.11 -20.95 -20.80
C SER A 375 -10.83 -21.06 -19.96
N LEU A 376 -9.67 -20.93 -20.60
CA LEU A 376 -8.38 -20.90 -19.91
C LEU A 376 -8.25 -19.69 -18.97
N MET A 377 -8.72 -18.52 -19.42
CA MET A 377 -8.73 -17.30 -18.60
C MET A 377 -9.69 -17.38 -17.39
N GLU A 378 -10.71 -18.22 -17.46
CA GLU A 378 -11.59 -18.48 -16.30
C GLU A 378 -10.96 -19.45 -15.31
N ASP A 379 -10.20 -20.44 -15.81
CA ASP A 379 -9.62 -21.50 -15.01
C ASP A 379 -8.29 -21.08 -14.34
N ILE A 380 -7.44 -20.30 -15.03
CA ILE A 380 -6.13 -19.89 -14.53
C ILE A 380 -6.12 -18.40 -14.15
N VAL A 381 -5.57 -18.11 -12.98
CA VAL A 381 -5.27 -16.75 -12.53
C VAL A 381 -3.77 -16.61 -12.29
N LEU A 382 -3.16 -15.64 -12.98
CA LEU A 382 -1.75 -15.33 -12.88
C LEU A 382 -1.56 -14.07 -12.03
N LEU A 383 -0.81 -14.18 -10.92
CA LEU A 383 -0.68 -13.15 -9.91
C LEU A 383 0.77 -12.76 -9.67
N ALA A 384 0.95 -11.49 -9.26
CA ALA A 384 2.20 -11.00 -8.71
C ALA A 384 1.93 -10.04 -7.53
N PRO A 385 2.88 -9.82 -6.62
CA PRO A 385 2.67 -8.92 -5.48
C PRO A 385 2.62 -7.45 -5.87
N THR A 386 3.28 -7.03 -6.96
CA THR A 386 3.37 -5.64 -7.39
C THR A 386 2.83 -5.44 -8.81
N GLY A 387 2.37 -4.21 -9.12
CA GLY A 387 1.86 -3.87 -10.45
C GLY A 387 2.93 -4.02 -11.55
N ARG A 388 4.16 -3.62 -11.25
CA ARG A 388 5.29 -3.77 -12.19
C ARG A 388 5.61 -5.24 -12.49
N ALA A 389 5.63 -6.08 -11.46
CA ALA A 389 5.84 -7.52 -11.65
C ALA A 389 4.70 -8.14 -12.47
N SER A 390 3.44 -7.76 -12.22
CA SER A 390 2.30 -8.28 -12.99
C SER A 390 2.32 -7.82 -14.46
N LYS A 391 2.69 -6.56 -14.73
CA LYS A 391 2.85 -6.05 -16.11
C LYS A 391 3.92 -6.85 -16.86
N ARG A 392 5.11 -7.00 -16.26
CA ARG A 392 6.21 -7.77 -16.82
C ARG A 392 5.86 -9.25 -17.05
N LEU A 393 5.10 -9.83 -16.11
CA LEU A 393 4.64 -11.21 -16.21
C LEU A 393 3.67 -11.36 -17.38
N THR A 394 2.75 -10.42 -17.59
CA THR A 394 1.85 -10.37 -18.74
C THR A 394 2.63 -10.29 -20.06
N GLU A 395 3.61 -9.38 -20.15
CA GLU A 395 4.42 -9.18 -21.36
C GLU A 395 5.21 -10.46 -21.74
N LYS A 396 5.77 -11.15 -20.74
CA LYS A 396 6.59 -12.34 -20.98
C LYS A 396 5.78 -13.61 -21.17
N SER A 397 4.67 -13.77 -20.45
CA SER A 397 3.84 -14.99 -20.55
C SER A 397 2.80 -14.91 -21.66
N LEU A 398 2.55 -13.73 -22.22
CA LEU A 398 1.44 -13.44 -23.15
C LEU A 398 0.07 -13.85 -22.58
N PHE A 399 -0.04 -13.91 -21.25
CA PHE A 399 -1.25 -14.24 -20.51
C PHE A 399 -1.53 -13.14 -19.47
N PRO A 400 -2.79 -12.69 -19.30
CA PRO A 400 -3.11 -11.61 -18.40
C PRO A 400 -2.73 -11.92 -16.95
N ALA A 401 -1.92 -11.07 -16.34
CA ALA A 401 -1.55 -11.13 -14.95
C ALA A 401 -2.04 -9.88 -14.19
N SER A 402 -2.33 -10.02 -12.91
CA SER A 402 -2.76 -8.94 -12.05
C SER A 402 -2.05 -8.97 -10.71
N THR A 403 -2.18 -7.89 -9.93
CA THR A 403 -1.73 -7.95 -8.53
C THR A 403 -2.71 -8.74 -7.67
N ILE A 404 -2.21 -9.34 -6.58
CA ILE A 404 -3.07 -10.04 -5.61
C ILE A 404 -4.16 -9.10 -5.09
N HIS A 405 -3.83 -7.84 -4.77
CA HIS A 405 -4.81 -6.84 -4.32
C HIS A 405 -5.89 -6.54 -5.37
N SER A 406 -5.49 -6.39 -6.64
CA SER A 406 -6.42 -6.16 -7.75
C SER A 406 -7.33 -7.36 -7.98
N PHE A 407 -6.78 -8.57 -7.96
CA PHE A 407 -7.54 -9.81 -8.08
C PHE A 407 -8.59 -9.95 -6.97
N LEU A 408 -8.19 -9.69 -5.73
CA LEU A 408 -9.10 -9.73 -4.59
C LEU A 408 -10.05 -8.52 -4.51
N LYS A 409 -9.92 -7.54 -5.43
CA LYS A 409 -10.72 -6.32 -5.48
C LYS A 409 -10.70 -5.57 -4.15
N TRP A 410 -9.48 -5.18 -3.73
CA TRP A 410 -9.30 -4.40 -2.50
C TRP A 410 -9.99 -3.05 -2.61
N ASN A 411 -10.81 -2.74 -1.62
CA ASN A 411 -11.45 -1.45 -1.47
C ASN A 411 -10.69 -0.61 -0.43
N LYS A 412 -10.16 0.52 -0.86
CA LYS A 412 -9.33 1.40 -0.03
C LYS A 412 -10.12 2.05 1.11
N GLU A 413 -11.40 2.36 0.89
CA GLU A 413 -12.23 3.05 1.87
C GLU A 413 -12.60 2.14 3.04
N THR A 414 -12.93 0.89 2.73
CA THR A 414 -13.36 -0.10 3.74
C THR A 414 -12.22 -0.96 4.25
N ASP A 415 -11.03 -0.88 3.64
CA ASP A 415 -9.88 -1.78 3.87
C ASP A 415 -10.25 -3.27 3.80
N LYS A 416 -11.15 -3.62 2.89
CA LYS A 416 -11.66 -4.99 2.71
C LYS A 416 -11.50 -5.48 1.29
N PHE A 417 -11.39 -6.79 1.14
CA PHE A 417 -11.40 -7.48 -0.14
C PHE A 417 -12.82 -7.91 -0.51
N ALA A 418 -13.27 -7.62 -1.75
CA ALA A 418 -14.57 -8.07 -2.24
C ALA A 418 -14.58 -9.58 -2.58
N ILE A 419 -13.42 -10.13 -2.99
CA ILE A 419 -13.21 -11.57 -3.12
C ILE A 419 -12.62 -12.06 -1.79
N ASN A 420 -13.39 -12.87 -1.06
CA ASN A 420 -13.11 -13.34 0.29
C ASN A 420 -13.80 -14.68 0.57
N GLU A 421 -13.84 -15.12 1.82
CA GLU A 421 -14.48 -16.38 2.25
C GLU A 421 -15.97 -16.52 1.91
N PHE A 422 -16.68 -15.40 1.74
CA PHE A 422 -18.12 -15.35 1.39
C PHE A 422 -18.34 -15.23 -0.13
N ASN A 423 -17.35 -14.73 -0.86
CA ASN A 423 -17.41 -14.53 -2.30
C ASN A 423 -16.12 -15.01 -2.96
N ARG A 424 -15.98 -16.32 -3.09
CA ARG A 424 -14.75 -16.95 -3.59
C ARG A 424 -14.66 -16.94 -5.11
N SER A 425 -13.43 -16.80 -5.61
CA SER A 425 -13.10 -16.95 -7.03
C SER A 425 -13.45 -18.35 -7.54
N LYS A 426 -13.79 -18.43 -8.83
CA LYS A 426 -14.05 -19.70 -9.54
C LYS A 426 -12.78 -20.33 -10.11
N ALA A 427 -11.63 -19.66 -10.03
CA ALA A 427 -10.36 -20.16 -10.57
C ALA A 427 -10.02 -21.56 -10.05
N LYS A 428 -9.53 -22.41 -10.95
CA LYS A 428 -9.07 -23.77 -10.65
C LYS A 428 -7.58 -23.84 -10.33
N MET A 429 -6.80 -22.94 -10.93
CA MET A 429 -5.36 -22.82 -10.71
C MET A 429 -4.96 -21.36 -10.48
N VAL A 430 -4.10 -21.14 -9.51
CA VAL A 430 -3.48 -19.82 -9.24
C VAL A 430 -1.97 -20.01 -9.30
N ILE A 431 -1.31 -19.18 -10.11
CA ILE A 431 0.14 -19.10 -10.20
C ILE A 431 0.57 -17.74 -9.64
N ILE A 432 1.45 -17.74 -8.64
CA ILE A 432 1.95 -16.54 -7.97
C ILE A 432 3.43 -16.39 -8.29
N ASP A 433 3.78 -15.39 -9.10
CA ASP A 433 5.19 -15.07 -9.37
C ASP A 433 5.71 -14.03 -8.36
N GLU A 434 7.03 -13.92 -8.22
CA GLU A 434 7.72 -13.09 -7.21
C GLU A 434 7.19 -13.37 -5.78
N ALA A 435 6.94 -14.64 -5.45
CA ALA A 435 6.31 -15.06 -4.20
C ALA A 435 7.12 -14.71 -2.93
N SER A 436 8.43 -14.40 -3.05
CA SER A 436 9.26 -13.89 -1.94
C SER A 436 8.75 -12.57 -1.34
N MET A 437 8.04 -11.76 -2.14
CA MET A 437 7.47 -10.48 -1.72
C MET A 437 6.08 -10.61 -1.09
N VAL A 438 5.49 -11.80 -1.03
CA VAL A 438 4.13 -12.02 -0.49
C VAL A 438 4.24 -12.25 1.02
N ASP A 439 3.60 -11.38 1.80
CA ASP A 439 3.53 -11.53 3.26
C ASP A 439 2.43 -12.49 3.71
N VAL A 440 2.48 -12.86 4.98
CA VAL A 440 1.55 -13.82 5.60
C VAL A 440 0.09 -13.32 5.55
N PRO A 441 -0.25 -12.08 5.91
CA PRO A 441 -1.62 -11.58 5.84
C PRO A 441 -2.19 -11.55 4.42
N LEU A 442 -1.39 -11.15 3.43
CA LEU A 442 -1.84 -11.08 2.04
C LEU A 442 -2.09 -12.47 1.45
N PHE A 443 -1.19 -13.42 1.73
CA PHE A 443 -1.38 -14.81 1.29
C PHE A 443 -2.59 -15.45 1.97
N ASN A 444 -2.79 -15.21 3.26
CA ASN A 444 -3.99 -15.65 3.96
C ASN A 444 -5.27 -15.08 3.32
N SER A 445 -5.28 -13.80 2.97
CA SER A 445 -6.41 -13.17 2.29
C SER A 445 -6.68 -13.79 0.92
N LEU A 446 -5.61 -14.13 0.17
CA LEU A 446 -5.73 -14.86 -1.09
C LEU A 446 -6.36 -16.23 -0.87
N LEU A 447 -5.88 -17.01 0.10
CA LEU A 447 -6.42 -18.33 0.43
C LEU A 447 -7.91 -18.28 0.80
N LYS A 448 -8.34 -17.26 1.53
CA LYS A 448 -9.76 -17.03 1.86
C LYS A 448 -10.61 -16.76 0.63
N GLY A 449 -10.06 -16.02 -0.34
CA GLY A 449 -10.73 -15.71 -1.61
C GLY A 449 -10.77 -16.85 -2.62
N LEU A 450 -10.09 -17.97 -2.37
CA LEU A 450 -10.03 -19.13 -3.26
C LEU A 450 -10.89 -20.30 -2.76
N LYS A 451 -11.38 -21.13 -3.69
CA LYS A 451 -12.02 -22.40 -3.35
C LYS A 451 -11.02 -23.36 -2.71
N LEU A 452 -11.52 -24.31 -1.90
CA LEU A 452 -10.68 -25.27 -1.17
C LEU A 452 -9.75 -26.07 -2.09
N ASP A 453 -10.23 -26.43 -3.25
CA ASP A 453 -9.55 -27.30 -4.21
C ASP A 453 -8.76 -26.53 -5.28
N THR A 454 -8.70 -25.20 -5.21
CA THR A 454 -7.90 -24.40 -6.14
C THR A 454 -6.43 -24.77 -6.01
N ARG A 455 -5.82 -25.20 -7.12
CA ARG A 455 -4.38 -25.51 -7.21
C ARG A 455 -3.57 -24.22 -7.06
N ILE A 456 -2.47 -24.30 -6.31
CA ILE A 456 -1.61 -23.15 -6.04
C ILE A 456 -0.17 -23.49 -6.41
N ILE A 457 0.39 -22.64 -7.28
CA ILE A 457 1.79 -22.70 -7.67
C ILE A 457 2.46 -21.40 -7.23
N MET A 458 3.48 -21.49 -6.39
CA MET A 458 4.29 -20.37 -5.96
C MET A 458 5.62 -20.38 -6.70
N VAL A 459 5.95 -19.27 -7.36
CA VAL A 459 7.21 -19.10 -8.10
C VAL A 459 7.97 -17.93 -7.50
N GLY A 460 9.25 -18.12 -7.17
CA GLY A 460 10.03 -17.04 -6.57
C GLY A 460 11.46 -17.41 -6.27
N ASP A 461 12.18 -16.46 -5.69
CA ASP A 461 13.55 -16.62 -5.23
C ASP A 461 13.62 -16.23 -3.75
N TYR A 462 13.74 -17.23 -2.88
CA TYR A 462 13.74 -17.02 -1.42
C TYR A 462 15.02 -16.36 -0.87
N ASN A 463 16.08 -16.24 -1.72
CA ASN A 463 17.31 -15.56 -1.39
C ASN A 463 17.22 -14.03 -1.62
N GLN A 464 16.19 -13.56 -2.36
CA GLN A 464 15.92 -12.14 -2.52
C GLN A 464 15.33 -11.54 -1.24
N LEU A 465 15.17 -10.22 -1.25
CA LEU A 465 14.53 -9.49 -0.15
C LEU A 465 13.14 -10.08 0.14
N PRO A 466 12.81 -10.32 1.41
CA PRO A 466 11.50 -10.79 1.81
C PRO A 466 10.42 -9.71 1.63
N SER A 467 9.17 -10.07 1.90
CA SER A 467 8.04 -9.15 1.94
C SER A 467 8.29 -7.96 2.88
N VAL A 468 7.64 -6.83 2.63
CA VAL A 468 7.68 -5.70 3.58
C VAL A 468 6.86 -6.03 4.84
N GLY A 469 5.71 -6.68 4.68
CA GLY A 469 4.87 -7.12 5.78
C GLY A 469 5.44 -8.32 6.57
N PRO A 470 4.77 -8.70 7.67
CA PRO A 470 5.27 -9.73 8.58
C PRO A 470 5.22 -11.15 7.99
N GLY A 471 6.16 -11.98 8.47
CA GLY A 471 6.36 -13.36 8.03
C GLY A 471 7.42 -13.52 6.94
N GLU A 472 7.86 -14.75 6.71
CA GLU A 472 8.82 -15.14 5.67
C GLU A 472 8.28 -16.38 4.93
N LEU A 473 7.05 -16.23 4.41
CA LEU A 473 6.20 -17.33 3.92
C LEU A 473 6.92 -18.30 2.99
N LEU A 474 7.51 -17.80 1.88
CA LEU A 474 8.13 -18.65 0.88
C LEU A 474 9.27 -19.48 1.46
N LYS A 475 10.13 -18.85 2.26
CA LYS A 475 11.25 -19.52 2.92
C LYS A 475 10.78 -20.54 3.93
N ASP A 476 9.82 -20.21 4.80
CA ASP A 476 9.26 -21.11 5.79
C ASP A 476 8.70 -22.41 5.15
N LEU A 477 7.97 -22.24 4.03
CA LEU A 477 7.39 -23.37 3.31
C LEU A 477 8.47 -24.24 2.64
N ILE A 478 9.50 -23.64 2.04
CA ILE A 478 10.63 -24.36 1.43
C ILE A 478 11.44 -25.10 2.49
N GLU A 479 11.83 -24.41 3.55
CA GLU A 479 12.65 -24.99 4.64
C GLU A 479 11.92 -26.02 5.50
N SER A 480 10.60 -26.16 5.33
CA SER A 480 9.84 -27.21 5.99
C SER A 480 10.20 -28.61 5.47
N GLU A 481 10.70 -28.70 4.24
CA GLU A 481 11.11 -29.94 3.55
C GLU A 481 9.99 -31.01 3.42
N VAL A 482 8.75 -30.65 3.74
CA VAL A 482 7.58 -31.57 3.68
C VAL A 482 6.62 -31.26 2.53
N LEU A 483 6.92 -30.24 1.73
CA LEU A 483 6.13 -29.81 0.60
C LEU A 483 6.84 -30.13 -0.73
N SER A 484 6.10 -30.16 -1.83
CA SER A 484 6.68 -30.31 -3.17
C SER A 484 7.40 -29.00 -3.57
N VAL A 485 8.73 -29.07 -3.67
CA VAL A 485 9.60 -27.95 -4.05
C VAL A 485 10.51 -28.37 -5.20
N ILE A 486 10.51 -27.60 -6.27
CA ILE A 486 11.46 -27.74 -7.37
C ILE A 486 12.44 -26.56 -7.34
N ASN A 487 13.73 -26.87 -7.18
CA ASN A 487 14.79 -25.87 -7.17
C ASN A 487 15.50 -25.86 -8.53
N LEU A 488 15.34 -24.77 -9.28
CA LEU A 488 15.97 -24.56 -10.59
C LEU A 488 17.40 -24.06 -10.40
N LYS A 489 18.36 -24.91 -10.65
CA LYS A 489 19.80 -24.59 -10.48
C LYS A 489 20.45 -24.15 -11.79
N MET A 490 19.98 -24.65 -12.91
CA MET A 490 20.60 -24.41 -14.22
C MET A 490 20.26 -23.03 -14.78
N LEU A 491 21.25 -22.35 -15.33
CA LEU A 491 21.19 -20.95 -15.79
C LEU A 491 21.12 -20.87 -17.30
N TYR A 492 20.19 -20.08 -17.84
CA TYR A 492 19.96 -19.94 -19.28
C TYR A 492 20.24 -18.54 -19.82
N ARG A 493 20.42 -17.54 -18.94
CA ARG A 493 20.30 -16.13 -19.30
C ARG A 493 21.55 -15.51 -19.91
N GLN A 494 22.75 -16.03 -19.61
CA GLN A 494 24.01 -15.36 -19.99
C GLN A 494 25.12 -16.33 -20.44
N GLY A 495 24.79 -17.58 -20.83
CA GLY A 495 25.78 -18.60 -21.05
C GLY A 495 26.32 -19.18 -19.71
N LYS A 496 27.12 -20.26 -19.80
CA LYS A 496 27.63 -20.95 -18.61
C LYS A 496 28.64 -20.13 -17.76
N ASP A 497 29.04 -18.93 -18.23
CA ASP A 497 30.19 -18.18 -17.70
C ASP A 497 29.88 -16.75 -17.20
N SER A 498 28.63 -16.42 -16.80
CA SER A 498 28.35 -15.09 -16.25
C SER A 498 28.86 -14.94 -14.81
N ASN A 499 29.80 -14.02 -14.62
CA ASN A 499 30.36 -13.69 -13.30
C ASN A 499 29.38 -12.95 -12.41
N ILE A 500 28.39 -12.22 -12.96
CA ILE A 500 27.30 -11.59 -12.17
C ILE A 500 26.56 -12.66 -11.38
N ILE A 501 26.28 -13.82 -11.98
CA ILE A 501 25.56 -14.90 -11.33
C ILE A 501 26.46 -15.61 -10.31
N THR A 502 27.72 -15.81 -10.63
CA THR A 502 28.71 -16.36 -9.70
C THR A 502 28.84 -15.47 -8.47
N LEU A 503 28.92 -14.14 -8.66
CA LEU A 503 28.94 -13.19 -7.56
C LEU A 503 27.65 -13.24 -6.72
N ALA A 504 26.50 -13.36 -7.36
CA ALA A 504 25.24 -13.51 -6.63
C ALA A 504 25.23 -14.79 -5.78
N HIS A 505 25.76 -15.89 -6.30
CA HIS A 505 25.91 -17.14 -5.56
C HIS A 505 26.88 -16.98 -4.38
N ASP A 506 28.05 -16.39 -4.62
CA ASP A 506 29.05 -16.11 -3.57
C ASP A 506 28.47 -15.25 -2.44
N ILE A 507 27.72 -14.18 -2.78
CA ILE A 507 27.02 -13.36 -1.79
C ILE A 507 26.04 -14.21 -0.98
N ASN A 508 25.28 -15.09 -1.64
CA ASN A 508 24.32 -15.95 -0.96
C ASN A 508 25.00 -16.95 -0.01
N GLU A 509 26.20 -17.43 -0.35
CA GLU A 509 27.00 -18.28 0.52
C GLU A 509 27.76 -17.50 1.63
N GLY A 510 27.74 -16.17 1.57
CA GLY A 510 28.41 -15.31 2.54
C GLY A 510 29.89 -15.11 2.33
N LYS A 511 30.39 -15.39 1.13
CA LYS A 511 31.78 -15.23 0.71
C LYS A 511 31.83 -14.48 -0.61
N ILE A 512 32.92 -13.82 -0.89
CA ILE A 512 33.16 -13.14 -2.18
C ILE A 512 34.50 -13.59 -2.72
N ASN A 513 34.51 -14.13 -3.92
CA ASN A 513 35.73 -14.38 -4.66
C ASN A 513 36.17 -13.07 -5.33
N ARG A 514 37.26 -12.47 -4.83
CA ARG A 514 37.82 -11.21 -5.35
C ARG A 514 38.28 -11.29 -6.80
N ASP A 515 38.70 -12.46 -7.28
CA ASP A 515 39.15 -12.63 -8.66
C ASP A 515 38.07 -12.33 -9.69
N ILE A 516 36.79 -12.63 -9.35
CA ILE A 516 35.65 -12.32 -10.21
C ILE A 516 35.44 -10.81 -10.38
N LEU A 517 35.82 -10.02 -9.38
CA LEU A 517 35.67 -8.57 -9.42
C LEU A 517 36.77 -7.88 -10.26
N VAL A 518 37.87 -8.53 -10.49
CA VAL A 518 39.05 -7.96 -11.20
C VAL A 518 39.12 -8.42 -12.66
N ASN A 519 38.77 -9.67 -12.94
CA ASN A 519 38.99 -10.33 -14.23
C ASN A 519 37.68 -10.72 -14.93
N SER A 520 36.67 -9.86 -14.91
CA SER A 520 35.33 -10.16 -15.44
C SER A 520 34.96 -9.22 -16.57
N ASP A 521 34.35 -9.76 -17.62
CA ASP A 521 33.85 -8.98 -18.75
C ASP A 521 32.50 -8.30 -18.42
N ASP A 522 31.72 -8.89 -17.51
CA ASP A 522 30.36 -8.45 -17.15
C ASP A 522 30.30 -7.74 -15.78
N ILE A 523 31.39 -7.74 -14.99
CA ILE A 523 31.51 -7.00 -13.72
C ILE A 523 32.67 -5.99 -13.80
N GLU A 524 32.44 -4.79 -13.31
CA GLU A 524 33.45 -3.76 -13.12
C GLU A 524 33.45 -3.33 -11.64
N PHE A 525 34.55 -3.55 -10.91
CA PHE A 525 34.66 -3.11 -9.53
C PHE A 525 35.61 -1.90 -9.45
N ILE A 526 35.10 -0.79 -8.93
CA ILE A 526 35.86 0.45 -8.77
C ILE A 526 36.10 0.67 -7.27
N GLN A 527 37.32 0.31 -6.82
CA GLN A 527 37.70 0.52 -5.43
C GLN A 527 37.73 2.02 -5.11
N CYS A 528 36.93 2.42 -4.12
CA CYS A 528 36.80 3.79 -3.67
C CYS A 528 36.44 3.83 -2.18
N THR A 529 37.29 4.42 -1.35
CA THR A 529 37.03 4.59 0.09
C THR A 529 36.54 6.02 0.45
N GLY A 530 36.62 6.95 -0.51
CA GLY A 530 36.35 8.37 -0.32
C GLY A 530 35.07 8.84 -1.05
N ASP A 531 35.25 9.46 -2.19
CA ASP A 531 34.19 10.17 -2.90
C ASP A 531 33.35 9.25 -3.82
N ILE A 532 32.40 8.52 -3.23
CA ILE A 532 31.45 7.66 -3.93
C ILE A 532 30.63 8.46 -4.96
N VAL A 533 30.23 9.68 -4.60
CA VAL A 533 29.41 10.54 -5.46
C VAL A 533 30.17 10.88 -6.74
N GLU A 534 31.43 11.28 -6.63
CA GLU A 534 32.22 11.66 -7.79
C GLU A 534 32.51 10.46 -8.72
N GLN A 535 32.80 9.27 -8.16
CA GLN A 535 32.95 8.07 -8.98
C GLN A 535 31.64 7.67 -9.66
N THR A 536 30.50 7.80 -8.94
CA THR A 536 29.18 7.54 -9.54
C THR A 536 28.89 8.51 -10.68
N LYS A 537 29.26 9.78 -10.53
CA LYS A 537 29.15 10.79 -11.60
C LYS A 537 29.98 10.41 -12.83
N LYS A 538 31.25 9.98 -12.66
CA LYS A 538 32.09 9.54 -13.78
C LYS A 538 31.48 8.38 -14.55
N ILE A 539 30.89 7.41 -13.85
CA ILE A 539 30.18 6.32 -14.49
C ILE A 539 28.92 6.82 -15.20
N ALA A 540 28.15 7.70 -14.58
CA ALA A 540 26.99 8.30 -15.21
C ALA A 540 27.36 9.06 -16.51
N GLU A 541 28.45 9.83 -16.51
CA GLU A 541 28.99 10.49 -17.72
C GLU A 541 29.35 9.49 -18.83
N LYS A 542 29.99 8.35 -18.47
CA LYS A 542 30.34 7.28 -19.41
C LYS A 542 29.11 6.68 -20.10
N TYR A 543 27.99 6.62 -19.39
CA TYR A 543 26.75 5.99 -19.88
C TYR A 543 25.62 7.00 -20.14
N LYS A 544 25.90 8.32 -20.26
CA LYS A 544 24.88 9.36 -20.43
C LYS A 544 24.03 9.20 -21.68
N ASP A 545 24.60 8.61 -22.75
CA ASP A 545 23.94 8.39 -24.03
C ASP A 545 23.34 6.96 -24.14
N TYR A 546 23.47 6.15 -23.08
CA TYR A 546 22.83 4.83 -23.03
C TYR A 546 21.34 4.97 -22.76
N ASP A 547 20.56 4.01 -23.24
CA ASP A 547 19.13 3.96 -22.92
C ASP A 547 18.94 3.93 -21.42
N TYR A 548 18.47 5.02 -20.86
CA TYR A 548 18.32 5.15 -19.41
C TYR A 548 17.14 4.40 -18.82
N HIS A 549 16.26 3.78 -19.63
CA HIS A 549 15.33 2.75 -19.15
C HIS A 549 16.08 1.48 -18.74
N ASN A 550 17.18 1.19 -19.41
CA ASN A 550 18.01 0.01 -19.19
C ASN A 550 19.29 0.25 -18.38
N PHE A 551 19.52 1.50 -17.93
CA PHE A 551 20.61 1.86 -17.01
C PHE A 551 20.04 2.31 -15.67
N GLN A 552 20.48 1.72 -14.54
CA GLN A 552 19.96 2.07 -13.22
C GLN A 552 21.02 2.07 -12.13
N ILE A 553 21.00 3.11 -11.29
CA ILE A 553 21.79 3.18 -10.07
C ILE A 553 20.94 2.74 -8.89
N LEU A 554 21.40 1.71 -8.14
CA LEU A 554 20.69 1.11 -7.02
C LEU A 554 21.37 1.44 -5.71
N VAL A 555 20.69 2.13 -4.81
CA VAL A 555 21.25 2.66 -3.56
C VAL A 555 20.44 2.16 -2.37
N PRO A 556 21.06 1.78 -1.24
CA PRO A 556 20.32 1.19 -0.13
C PRO A 556 19.54 2.20 0.72
N MET A 557 19.86 3.51 0.68
CA MET A 557 19.25 4.51 1.57
C MET A 557 18.94 5.83 0.87
N TYR A 558 17.95 6.57 1.38
CA TYR A 558 17.51 7.84 0.79
C TYR A 558 18.37 9.03 1.20
N LYS A 559 18.66 9.17 2.50
CA LYS A 559 19.34 10.35 3.08
C LYS A 559 20.85 10.17 3.18
N GLY A 560 21.56 11.27 3.37
CA GLY A 560 23.03 11.32 3.52
C GLY A 560 23.76 11.64 2.21
N VAL A 561 25.06 11.90 2.31
CA VAL A 561 25.90 12.31 1.16
C VAL A 561 25.84 11.28 0.02
N ASN A 562 25.88 9.99 0.34
CA ASN A 562 25.82 8.89 -0.62
C ASN A 562 24.38 8.36 -0.80
N GLY A 563 23.35 9.12 -0.38
CA GLY A 563 21.96 8.73 -0.47
C GLY A 563 21.31 9.08 -1.81
N ILE A 564 20.15 8.45 -2.07
CA ILE A 564 19.37 8.60 -3.31
C ILE A 564 19.04 10.07 -3.59
N ASP A 565 18.60 10.82 -2.59
CA ASP A 565 18.13 12.20 -2.78
C ASP A 565 19.29 13.09 -3.27
N ASN A 566 20.48 12.98 -2.67
CA ASN A 566 21.66 13.72 -3.09
C ASN A 566 22.19 13.26 -4.47
N LEU A 567 22.28 11.95 -4.68
CA LEU A 567 22.73 11.41 -5.96
C LEU A 567 21.82 11.85 -7.12
N ASN A 568 20.51 11.85 -6.94
CA ASN A 568 19.58 12.27 -7.98
C ASN A 568 19.78 13.72 -8.44
N ILE A 569 20.14 14.63 -7.52
CA ILE A 569 20.46 16.02 -7.86
C ILE A 569 21.69 16.10 -8.80
N HIS A 570 22.74 15.34 -8.48
CA HIS A 570 23.96 15.31 -9.30
C HIS A 570 23.73 14.61 -10.63
N LEU A 571 23.02 13.49 -10.63
CA LEU A 571 22.74 12.68 -11.82
C LEU A 571 21.81 13.41 -12.80
N GLN A 572 20.84 14.18 -12.31
CA GLN A 572 20.00 15.03 -13.16
C GLN A 572 20.85 15.99 -13.99
N ASN A 573 21.87 16.59 -13.41
CA ASN A 573 22.74 17.53 -14.13
C ASN A 573 23.66 16.83 -15.16
N ILE A 574 23.84 15.51 -15.09
CA ILE A 574 24.59 14.73 -16.08
C ILE A 574 23.68 14.25 -17.19
N PHE A 575 22.59 13.56 -16.85
CA PHE A 575 21.70 12.98 -17.84
C PHE A 575 20.75 14.01 -18.48
N ASN A 576 20.42 15.06 -17.76
CA ASN A 576 19.47 16.06 -18.20
C ASN A 576 19.91 17.47 -17.77
N THR A 577 20.96 17.98 -18.42
CA THR A 577 21.51 19.30 -18.14
C THR A 577 20.47 20.42 -18.37
N LYS A 578 20.55 21.46 -17.55
CA LYS A 578 19.75 22.67 -17.69
C LYS A 578 19.98 23.31 -19.06
N SER A 579 18.89 23.69 -19.75
CA SER A 579 18.91 24.36 -21.05
C SER A 579 17.83 25.41 -21.13
N LYS A 580 18.06 26.46 -21.90
CA LYS A 580 17.06 27.51 -22.17
C LYS A 580 15.82 26.98 -22.92
N THR A 581 15.96 25.84 -23.60
CA THR A 581 14.88 25.22 -24.37
C THR A 581 14.01 24.28 -23.58
N LYS A 582 14.43 23.85 -22.35
CA LYS A 582 13.70 22.95 -21.48
C LYS A 582 12.95 23.73 -20.41
N LYS A 583 11.69 23.43 -20.23
CA LYS A 583 10.93 23.99 -19.12
C LYS A 583 11.29 23.29 -17.81
N GLU A 584 11.29 24.07 -16.75
CA GLU A 584 11.61 23.60 -15.38
C GLU A 584 10.48 24.04 -14.43
N ILE A 585 10.26 23.23 -13.40
CA ILE A 585 9.34 23.52 -12.30
C ILE A 585 9.99 23.16 -10.96
N ALA A 586 9.98 24.09 -10.01
CA ALA A 586 10.43 23.83 -8.65
C ALA A 586 9.25 23.31 -7.81
N ILE A 587 9.44 22.19 -7.11
CA ILE A 587 8.46 21.56 -6.22
C ILE A 587 9.19 21.23 -4.93
N SER A 588 8.85 21.93 -3.84
CA SER A 588 9.58 21.86 -2.58
C SER A 588 11.10 22.06 -2.81
N ASP A 589 11.94 21.15 -2.36
CA ASP A 589 13.40 21.22 -2.49
C ASP A 589 13.94 20.67 -3.82
N ASN A 590 13.08 20.21 -4.73
CA ASN A 590 13.48 19.57 -5.98
C ASN A 590 13.09 20.43 -7.19
N THR A 591 13.96 20.44 -8.21
CA THR A 591 13.65 21.00 -9.53
C THR A 591 13.45 19.87 -10.52
N PHE A 592 12.33 19.88 -11.23
CA PHE A 592 12.02 18.92 -12.29
C PHE A 592 12.11 19.60 -13.64
N ARG A 593 12.63 18.89 -14.64
CA ARG A 593 12.86 19.38 -16.01
C ARG A 593 12.18 18.48 -17.03
N GLU A 594 11.80 19.01 -18.16
CA GLU A 594 11.42 18.19 -19.32
C GLU A 594 12.54 17.18 -19.62
N LYS A 595 12.19 15.93 -19.88
CA LYS A 595 13.05 14.76 -20.10
C LYS A 595 13.70 14.20 -18.82
N ASP A 596 13.28 14.61 -17.62
CA ASP A 596 13.72 13.95 -16.40
C ASP A 596 13.18 12.53 -16.29
N LYS A 597 14.04 11.62 -15.84
CA LYS A 597 13.65 10.27 -15.44
C LYS A 597 12.97 10.31 -14.07
N ILE A 598 11.77 9.75 -14.01
CA ILE A 598 10.89 9.81 -12.84
C ILE A 598 10.60 8.41 -12.32
N LEU A 599 10.52 8.28 -11.01
CA LEU A 599 10.04 7.09 -10.29
C LEU A 599 8.66 7.38 -9.70
N GLN A 600 7.66 6.58 -10.05
CA GLN A 600 6.34 6.61 -9.43
C GLN A 600 6.39 6.02 -8.02
N LEU A 601 5.74 6.68 -7.05
CA LEU A 601 5.79 6.30 -5.62
C LEU A 601 4.54 5.59 -5.11
N VAL A 602 3.40 5.78 -5.77
CA VAL A 602 2.09 5.25 -5.37
C VAL A 602 1.37 4.63 -6.56
N ASN A 603 0.49 3.67 -6.29
CA ASN A 603 -0.35 3.08 -7.33
C ASN A 603 -1.44 4.07 -7.77
N MET A 604 -1.61 4.21 -9.08
CA MET A 604 -2.69 4.95 -9.75
C MET A 604 -3.34 4.01 -10.78
N PRO A 605 -4.25 3.12 -10.33
CA PRO A 605 -4.79 2.03 -11.17
C PRO A 605 -5.64 2.53 -12.35
N GLU A 606 -6.30 3.67 -12.21
CA GLU A 606 -7.10 4.29 -13.28
C GLU A 606 -6.23 4.70 -14.45
N GLU A 607 -5.05 5.25 -14.17
CA GLU A 607 -4.03 5.61 -15.14
C GLU A 607 -3.13 4.43 -15.53
N ARG A 608 -3.33 3.25 -14.93
CA ARG A 608 -2.53 2.03 -15.14
C ARG A 608 -1.04 2.21 -14.86
N ILE A 609 -0.71 3.07 -13.90
CA ILE A 609 0.66 3.26 -13.40
C ILE A 609 0.77 2.81 -11.95
N PHE A 610 1.90 2.22 -11.62
CA PHE A 610 2.10 1.56 -10.33
C PHE A 610 3.35 2.07 -9.61
N ASN A 611 3.38 1.86 -8.32
CA ASN A 611 4.54 2.15 -7.50
C ASN A 611 5.77 1.39 -8.02
N GLY A 612 6.84 2.14 -8.32
CA GLY A 612 8.08 1.62 -8.91
C GLY A 612 8.18 1.81 -10.43
N ASP A 613 7.10 2.20 -11.12
CA ASP A 613 7.17 2.48 -12.56
C ASP A 613 8.10 3.66 -12.83
N ILE A 614 8.83 3.55 -13.93
CA ILE A 614 9.74 4.57 -14.41
C ILE A 614 9.07 5.28 -15.59
N GLY A 615 9.06 6.60 -15.55
CA GLY A 615 8.54 7.43 -16.62
C GLY A 615 9.49 8.59 -16.91
N ILE A 616 9.14 9.34 -17.95
CA ILE A 616 9.90 10.50 -18.45
C ILE A 616 8.98 11.70 -18.52
N ILE A 617 9.44 12.83 -18.03
CA ILE A 617 8.69 14.07 -18.20
C ILE A 617 8.67 14.45 -19.68
N SER A 618 7.52 14.30 -20.32
CA SER A 618 7.29 14.64 -21.72
C SER A 618 7.10 16.14 -21.91
N ASN A 619 6.37 16.79 -21.00
CA ASN A 619 6.08 18.22 -21.08
C ASN A 619 5.81 18.81 -19.69
N ILE A 620 6.12 20.11 -19.55
CA ILE A 620 5.75 20.94 -18.41
C ILE A 620 4.96 22.14 -18.92
N ASP A 621 3.71 22.30 -18.52
CA ASP A 621 2.89 23.44 -18.89
C ASP A 621 2.36 24.17 -17.65
N LYS A 622 2.77 25.45 -17.50
CA LYS A 622 2.45 26.30 -16.34
C LYS A 622 2.78 25.60 -15.00
N LYS A 623 1.83 24.87 -14.45
CA LYS A 623 1.96 24.18 -13.16
C LYS A 623 1.55 22.69 -13.28
N GLU A 624 1.50 22.16 -14.48
CA GLU A 624 1.18 20.76 -14.76
C GLU A 624 2.40 20.05 -15.31
N ILE A 625 2.57 18.79 -14.96
CA ILE A 625 3.65 17.94 -15.45
C ILE A 625 3.01 16.74 -16.16
N TYR A 626 3.44 16.48 -17.37
CA TYR A 626 3.05 15.32 -18.16
C TYR A 626 4.20 14.31 -18.11
N ILE A 627 3.92 13.09 -17.71
CA ILE A 627 4.92 12.02 -17.58
C ILE A 627 4.47 10.85 -18.46
N ASP A 628 5.34 10.43 -19.36
CA ASP A 628 5.17 9.27 -20.20
C ASP A 628 5.73 8.03 -19.49
N PHE A 629 4.88 6.99 -19.30
CA PHE A 629 5.20 5.72 -18.65
C PHE A 629 5.20 4.54 -19.64
N ASP A 630 5.64 4.75 -20.86
CA ASP A 630 5.68 3.77 -21.97
C ASP A 630 4.31 3.33 -22.48
N THR A 631 3.31 3.22 -21.62
CA THR A 631 1.96 2.76 -21.97
C THR A 631 0.97 3.89 -22.13
N ASN A 632 1.19 4.97 -21.42
CA ASN A 632 0.30 6.14 -21.40
C ASN A 632 1.00 7.36 -20.80
N GLU A 633 0.64 8.51 -21.30
CA GLU A 633 1.02 9.80 -20.74
C GLU A 633 0.05 10.19 -19.63
N VAL A 634 0.56 10.52 -18.47
CA VAL A 634 -0.23 10.87 -17.28
C VAL A 634 0.05 12.29 -16.85
N LYS A 635 -1.03 13.04 -16.61
CA LYS A 635 -0.99 14.42 -16.14
C LYS A 635 -0.92 14.48 -14.62
N PHE A 636 0.05 15.21 -14.10
CA PHE A 636 0.21 15.51 -12.68
C PHE A 636 -0.04 17.00 -12.41
N THR A 637 -0.77 17.28 -11.35
CA THR A 637 -1.10 18.60 -10.86
C THR A 637 -0.46 18.84 -9.48
N PRO A 638 -0.41 20.06 -8.96
CA PRO A 638 0.20 20.35 -7.66
C PRO A 638 -0.32 19.50 -6.50
N SER A 639 -1.58 19.05 -6.55
CA SER A 639 -2.18 18.20 -5.52
C SER A 639 -1.59 16.79 -5.46
N ASN A 640 -0.93 16.34 -6.52
CA ASN A 640 -0.38 14.99 -6.61
C ASN A 640 1.12 14.93 -6.98
N PHE A 641 1.84 16.05 -6.87
CA PHE A 641 3.28 16.09 -7.10
C PHE A 641 4.10 15.27 -6.08
N ASN A 642 3.53 14.92 -4.94
CA ASN A 642 4.13 14.02 -3.96
C ASN A 642 4.12 12.55 -4.38
N LYS A 643 3.48 12.22 -5.50
CA LYS A 643 3.33 10.84 -5.97
C LYS A 643 4.51 10.36 -6.82
N PHE A 644 5.47 11.20 -7.13
CA PHE A 644 6.66 10.83 -7.90
C PHE A 644 7.93 11.54 -7.40
N LYS A 645 9.09 11.02 -7.79
CA LYS A 645 10.42 11.59 -7.53
C LYS A 645 11.34 11.38 -8.73
N LEU A 646 12.51 12.04 -8.74
CA LEU A 646 13.58 11.72 -9.69
C LEU A 646 13.98 10.25 -9.58
N GLY A 647 14.20 9.59 -10.71
CA GLY A 647 14.40 8.15 -10.84
C GLY A 647 15.78 7.72 -11.35
N TYR A 648 16.79 8.59 -11.43
CA TYR A 648 18.15 8.23 -11.89
C TYR A 648 18.83 7.26 -10.92
N ALA A 649 18.72 7.51 -9.61
CA ALA A 649 19.02 6.57 -8.55
C ALA A 649 17.75 6.18 -7.81
N ILE A 650 17.55 4.87 -7.54
CA ILE A 650 16.40 4.34 -6.82
C ILE A 650 16.85 3.40 -5.71
N SER A 651 15.97 3.11 -4.74
CA SER A 651 16.31 2.14 -3.71
C SER A 651 16.29 0.70 -4.26
N ILE A 652 17.15 -0.14 -3.69
CA ILE A 652 17.21 -1.56 -4.02
C ILE A 652 15.83 -2.21 -3.84
N HIS A 653 15.07 -1.83 -2.79
CA HIS A 653 13.71 -2.31 -2.56
C HIS A 653 12.75 -1.97 -3.71
N LYS A 654 12.87 -0.77 -4.29
CA LYS A 654 12.04 -0.33 -5.42
C LYS A 654 12.43 -0.98 -6.75
N SER A 655 13.58 -1.63 -6.82
CA SER A 655 14.02 -2.39 -7.99
C SER A 655 13.51 -3.83 -8.03
N GLN A 656 12.85 -4.31 -6.96
CA GLN A 656 12.27 -5.66 -6.94
C GLN A 656 11.26 -5.84 -8.08
N GLY A 657 11.26 -7.01 -8.71
CA GLY A 657 10.47 -7.28 -9.91
C GLY A 657 10.99 -6.60 -11.19
N SER A 658 12.12 -5.86 -11.11
CA SER A 658 12.74 -5.18 -12.27
C SER A 658 14.08 -5.78 -12.61
N GLU A 659 14.53 -5.55 -13.84
CA GLU A 659 15.86 -5.90 -14.33
C GLU A 659 16.32 -4.85 -15.33
N PHE A 660 17.60 -4.55 -15.30
CA PHE A 660 18.22 -3.54 -16.15
C PHE A 660 19.43 -4.13 -16.86
N ASP A 661 19.75 -3.64 -18.04
CA ASP A 661 20.93 -4.10 -18.77
C ASP A 661 22.21 -3.75 -18.00
N ILE A 662 22.26 -2.53 -17.46
CA ILE A 662 23.41 -2.04 -16.68
C ILE A 662 22.92 -1.59 -15.30
N VAL A 663 23.56 -2.12 -14.26
CA VAL A 663 23.28 -1.74 -12.87
C VAL A 663 24.55 -1.20 -12.23
N VAL A 664 24.44 -0.08 -11.54
CA VAL A 664 25.49 0.52 -10.72
C VAL A 664 25.13 0.44 -9.25
N ILE A 665 26.00 -0.11 -8.42
CA ILE A 665 25.76 -0.29 -6.99
C ILE A 665 26.89 0.38 -6.21
N PRO A 666 26.65 1.52 -5.57
CA PRO A 666 27.60 2.06 -4.59
C PRO A 666 27.60 1.21 -3.30
N VAL A 667 28.77 0.98 -2.73
CA VAL A 667 28.95 0.23 -1.49
C VAL A 667 29.94 0.93 -0.57
N THR A 668 29.52 1.26 0.65
CA THR A 668 30.33 1.98 1.63
C THR A 668 29.93 1.63 3.06
N LYS A 669 30.88 1.66 3.99
CA LYS A 669 30.62 1.47 5.43
C LYS A 669 29.61 2.48 6.00
N ALA A 670 29.47 3.65 5.37
CA ALA A 670 28.49 4.66 5.77
C ALA A 670 27.03 4.18 5.67
N TYR A 671 26.75 3.13 4.91
CA TYR A 671 25.42 2.54 4.83
C TYR A 671 25.01 1.72 6.07
N GLY A 672 25.94 1.41 6.97
CA GLY A 672 25.68 0.85 8.29
C GLY A 672 24.77 -0.39 8.26
N LYS A 673 23.59 -0.28 8.89
CA LYS A 673 22.60 -1.38 8.98
C LYS A 673 22.07 -1.87 7.61
N MET A 674 22.28 -1.11 6.54
CA MET A 674 21.87 -1.53 5.19
C MET A 674 22.88 -2.46 4.52
N LEU A 675 24.01 -2.77 5.17
CA LEU A 675 25.01 -3.73 4.68
C LEU A 675 24.61 -5.14 5.14
N TYR A 676 23.72 -5.81 4.40
CA TYR A 676 23.29 -7.18 4.67
C TYR A 676 23.06 -7.98 3.39
N ARG A 677 23.21 -9.30 3.51
CA ARG A 677 23.30 -10.28 2.43
C ARG A 677 22.18 -10.17 1.38
N LYS A 678 20.92 -10.31 1.79
CA LYS A 678 19.77 -10.34 0.87
C LYS A 678 19.62 -9.04 0.09
N LEU A 679 20.01 -7.89 0.68
CA LEU A 679 19.92 -6.61 -0.01
C LEU A 679 20.87 -6.56 -1.19
N TYR A 680 22.15 -6.91 -0.98
CA TYR A 680 23.14 -6.91 -2.06
C TYR A 680 22.94 -8.05 -3.05
N TYR A 681 22.52 -9.22 -2.61
CA TYR A 681 22.05 -10.27 -3.51
C TYR A 681 20.95 -9.77 -4.44
N THR A 682 19.91 -9.12 -3.89
CA THR A 682 18.84 -8.56 -4.70
C THR A 682 19.35 -7.50 -5.66
N ALA A 683 20.24 -6.61 -5.24
CA ALA A 683 20.80 -5.56 -6.09
C ALA A 683 21.61 -6.14 -7.27
N VAL A 684 22.51 -7.07 -7.01
CA VAL A 684 23.35 -7.73 -8.03
C VAL A 684 22.49 -8.47 -9.05
N THR A 685 21.46 -9.16 -8.59
CA THR A 685 20.56 -9.91 -9.45
C THR A 685 19.63 -9.07 -10.34
N ARG A 686 19.67 -7.73 -10.20
CA ARG A 686 18.95 -6.81 -11.13
C ARG A 686 19.70 -6.58 -12.44
N ALA A 687 21.03 -6.85 -12.48
CA ALA A 687 21.84 -6.66 -13.68
C ALA A 687 21.62 -7.81 -14.69
N LYS A 688 21.44 -7.44 -15.98
CA LYS A 688 21.33 -8.40 -17.08
C LYS A 688 22.63 -8.61 -17.83
N LYS A 689 23.32 -7.51 -18.17
CA LYS A 689 24.50 -7.52 -19.05
C LYS A 689 25.75 -7.03 -18.35
N ARG A 690 25.64 -6.00 -17.52
CA ARG A 690 26.79 -5.39 -16.86
C ARG A 690 26.45 -4.93 -15.46
N LEU A 691 27.34 -5.24 -14.53
CA LEU A 691 27.28 -4.80 -13.13
C LEU A 691 28.49 -3.94 -12.83
N ILE A 692 28.28 -2.77 -12.27
CA ILE A 692 29.34 -1.86 -11.84
C ILE A 692 29.18 -1.64 -10.34
N ILE A 693 30.19 -2.00 -9.56
CA ILE A 693 30.23 -1.81 -8.11
C ILE A 693 31.25 -0.73 -7.79
N ILE A 694 30.84 0.30 -7.05
CA ILE A 694 31.70 1.44 -6.69
C ILE A 694 31.82 1.48 -5.17
N GLY A 695 33.03 1.35 -4.63
CA GLY A 695 33.20 1.55 -3.21
C GLY A 695 34.23 0.67 -2.52
N ASP A 696 33.97 0.28 -1.28
CA ASP A 696 34.87 -0.47 -0.42
C ASP A 696 34.57 -1.97 -0.50
N ILE A 697 35.57 -2.76 -0.97
CA ILE A 697 35.44 -4.22 -1.04
C ILE A 697 35.15 -4.84 0.33
N ASN A 698 35.73 -4.30 1.41
CA ASN A 698 35.50 -4.82 2.76
C ASN A 698 34.05 -4.56 3.22
N ALA A 699 33.42 -3.48 2.75
CA ALA A 699 31.99 -3.24 3.02
C ALA A 699 31.11 -4.23 2.25
N LEU A 700 31.48 -4.62 1.02
CA LEU A 700 30.78 -5.63 0.25
C LEU A 700 30.90 -7.03 0.89
N GLU A 701 32.09 -7.42 1.30
CA GLU A 701 32.35 -8.68 2.02
C GLU A 701 31.62 -8.73 3.36
N TYR A 702 31.62 -7.61 4.09
CA TYR A 702 30.82 -7.49 5.32
C TYR A 702 29.32 -7.69 5.04
N ALA A 703 28.81 -7.06 3.99
CA ALA A 703 27.40 -7.21 3.61
C ALA A 703 27.07 -8.66 3.24
N ALA A 704 27.93 -9.33 2.48
CA ALA A 704 27.77 -10.75 2.12
C ALA A 704 27.77 -11.66 3.36
N GLY A 705 28.70 -11.41 4.31
CA GLY A 705 28.77 -12.16 5.57
C GLY A 705 27.63 -11.88 6.55
N ASN A 706 26.94 -10.74 6.43
CA ASN A 706 25.93 -10.29 7.38
C ASN A 706 24.54 -10.81 7.04
N ASN A 707 24.03 -11.75 7.83
CA ASN A 707 22.67 -12.29 7.75
C ASN A 707 21.77 -11.88 8.93
N THR A 708 22.21 -10.98 9.79
CA THR A 708 21.51 -10.62 11.04
C THR A 708 20.14 -9.96 10.80
N GLN A 709 19.96 -9.29 9.67
CA GLN A 709 18.69 -8.69 9.25
C GLN A 709 17.73 -9.71 8.59
N ASP A 710 18.20 -10.94 8.34
CA ASP A 710 17.46 -11.97 7.61
C ASP A 710 16.64 -12.88 8.54
N ILE A 711 16.73 -12.67 9.86
CA ILE A 711 16.07 -13.54 10.85
C ILE A 711 14.71 -12.95 11.20
N ARG A 712 13.65 -13.53 10.63
CA ARG A 712 12.28 -13.26 11.03
C ARG A 712 11.77 -14.33 11.98
N LYS A 713 11.04 -13.91 13.00
CA LYS A 713 10.38 -14.82 13.96
C LYS A 713 9.05 -15.25 13.37
N THR A 714 8.95 -16.52 12.93
CA THR A 714 7.76 -17.11 12.34
C THR A 714 7.53 -18.51 12.93
N THR A 715 6.32 -19.08 12.82
CA THR A 715 6.04 -20.45 13.24
C THR A 715 5.50 -21.33 12.11
N ILE A 716 5.29 -20.81 10.92
CA ILE A 716 4.74 -21.53 9.76
C ILE A 716 5.54 -22.80 9.48
N LYS A 717 6.88 -22.72 9.41
CA LYS A 717 7.76 -23.88 9.17
C LYS A 717 7.44 -25.02 10.15
N ASN A 718 7.48 -24.75 11.43
CA ASN A 718 7.26 -25.77 12.46
C ASN A 718 5.82 -26.29 12.47
N LYS A 719 4.85 -25.41 12.26
CA LYS A 719 3.42 -25.76 12.20
C LYS A 719 3.11 -26.66 11.00
N ILE A 720 3.68 -26.37 9.82
CA ILE A 720 3.45 -27.20 8.62
C ILE A 720 4.10 -28.57 8.76
N ILE A 721 5.31 -28.65 9.33
CA ILE A 721 5.96 -29.94 9.62
C ILE A 721 5.07 -30.79 10.55
N ARG A 722 4.58 -30.22 11.65
CA ARG A 722 3.65 -30.92 12.56
C ARG A 722 2.39 -31.39 11.82
N LYS A 723 1.82 -30.52 10.98
CA LYS A 723 0.60 -30.81 10.21
C LYS A 723 0.79 -31.92 9.17
N MET A 724 1.97 -32.01 8.56
CA MET A 724 2.26 -33.02 7.55
C MET A 724 2.61 -34.37 8.16
N ASN A 725 3.15 -34.42 9.37
CA ASN A 725 3.52 -35.64 10.08
C ASN A 725 2.35 -36.29 10.85
N ILE A 726 1.21 -35.63 10.94
CA ILE A 726 -0.06 -36.15 11.45
C ILE A 726 -0.92 -36.68 10.28
#